data_b5cca6b3eebd27a82ea1541d71dc69e7
#
_entry.id   b5cca6b3eebd27a82ea1541d71dc69e7
#
_cell.length_a   1.000
_cell.length_b   1.000
_cell.length_c   1.000
_cell.angle_alpha   90.00
_cell.angle_beta   90.00
_cell.angle_gamma   90.00
#
_symmetry.space_group_name_H-M   'P 1'
#
loop_
_entity.id
_entity.type
_entity.pdbx_description
1 polymer ?
#
loop_
_entity_poly.entity_id
_entity_poly.type
_entity_poly.pdbx_seq_one_letter_code
_entity_poly.pdbx_strand_id
1 'polypeptide(L)'
;MFKLHSEYKPTGDQPQAIEYLSKGIQEGKKFQTLLGVTGSGKTFTMANIIAKTQKPTLVLAHNKTLAGQLYSEFKEFFPENHVEYFVSYYDYYQPESYIAQSDTYIEKDASINDEIDKLRHSATASLFETRDVIIVASVSCIYGLGDPIDYENMIVSLRPGMKISREKVMKKLINMQYSRNEMEFKRGTFRAKGDVLEIYPSDKGESAIRAEFWGDEIERIQEINPLTGKSIGIREHVMIFPNSHYVTSSEKMERAIKTIQEEMEQRVEYFKSQNKLIEAQRIQERTNFDIEMMKETGFCQGIENYSRHISGREEGSPPFTLFDYFPKDFLLLIDESHATIPQVRAMYNGDRARKDSLVKYGFRLPSAYDNRPLTFNEFEERINQVVFVSATPADYEKDHSGNNVVEQIIRPTGLLDPKIEVKPVTNQIDDLLEQIRIRVEKKQRVLVTTLTKKMAEDLTEYLKSLDIKVNYMHSDIKALERMEIIRNLRLGEYDVLVGINLLREGLDIPEVSLVAILDADKEGFLRSERSLIQTIGRAARNTDGTVIMYADELTDSMEKAIRETNRRRAIQEEYNRKNNIVPKTIQKSIRDTIKAIQTENIGVEYKLEKEEDIKEMINKLTDEMLECASKMEFEQAAELRDKIKELEKLI
;
A
#
# COMPACT_ATOMS: atom_id res chain seq x y z
N MET A 1 0.99 -24.04 -3.31
CA MET A 1 2.33 -24.20 -2.68
C MET A 1 3.26 -23.17 -3.27
N PHE A 2 3.97 -22.39 -2.45
CA PHE A 2 4.88 -21.35 -2.92
C PHE A 2 6.07 -21.92 -3.68
N LYS A 3 6.32 -21.38 -4.87
CA LYS A 3 7.46 -21.71 -5.73
C LYS A 3 8.31 -20.47 -5.93
N LEU A 4 9.49 -20.45 -5.32
CA LEU A 4 10.43 -19.34 -5.45
C LEU A 4 11.18 -19.44 -6.78
N HIS A 5 11.10 -18.40 -7.59
CA HIS A 5 11.87 -18.22 -8.82
C HIS A 5 12.94 -17.15 -8.58
N SER A 6 14.20 -17.50 -8.74
CA SER A 6 15.30 -16.56 -8.63
C SER A 6 16.54 -17.07 -9.33
N GLU A 7 17.23 -16.17 -10.04
CA GLU A 7 18.56 -16.43 -10.59
C GLU A 7 19.64 -16.37 -9.49
N TYR A 8 19.31 -15.81 -8.33
CA TYR A 8 20.22 -15.64 -7.20
C TYR A 8 20.13 -16.82 -6.24
N LYS A 9 21.27 -17.17 -5.65
CA LYS A 9 21.35 -18.11 -4.55
C LYS A 9 21.65 -17.34 -3.25
N PRO A 10 21.18 -17.79 -2.09
CA PRO A 10 21.53 -17.19 -0.81
C PRO A 10 23.03 -17.16 -0.58
N THR A 11 23.57 -16.00 -0.26
CA THR A 11 25.00 -15.77 -0.02
C THR A 11 25.23 -14.97 1.27
N GLY A 12 26.47 -14.90 1.72
CA GLY A 12 26.83 -14.18 2.95
C GLY A 12 26.14 -14.77 4.17
N ASP A 13 25.42 -13.92 4.91
CA ASP A 13 24.68 -14.31 6.12
C ASP A 13 23.25 -14.85 5.78
N GLN A 14 22.81 -14.72 4.53
CA GLN A 14 21.47 -15.12 4.14
C GLN A 14 21.15 -16.60 4.44
N PRO A 15 22.01 -17.59 4.09
CA PRO A 15 21.70 -19.00 4.37
C PRO A 15 21.46 -19.26 5.87
N GLN A 16 22.28 -18.68 6.72
CA GLN A 16 22.15 -18.80 8.18
C GLN A 16 20.88 -18.12 8.69
N ALA A 17 20.59 -16.90 8.20
CA ALA A 17 19.41 -16.16 8.60
C ALA A 17 18.11 -16.88 8.17
N ILE A 18 18.06 -17.39 6.93
CA ILE A 18 16.92 -18.16 6.41
C ILE A 18 16.69 -19.42 7.26
N GLU A 19 17.76 -20.17 7.56
CA GLU A 19 17.67 -21.39 8.36
C GLU A 19 17.18 -21.10 9.77
N TYR A 20 17.80 -20.13 10.44
CA TYR A 20 17.47 -19.73 11.82
C TYR A 20 16.01 -19.30 11.96
N LEU A 21 15.55 -18.37 11.08
CA LEU A 21 14.19 -17.83 11.14
C LEU A 21 13.15 -18.87 10.75
N SER A 22 13.40 -19.65 9.69
CA SER A 22 12.47 -20.70 9.27
C SER A 22 12.32 -21.79 10.34
N LYS A 23 13.42 -22.19 10.97
CA LYS A 23 13.38 -23.14 12.09
C LYS A 23 12.61 -22.59 13.28
N GLY A 24 12.83 -21.33 13.64
CA GLY A 24 12.06 -20.66 14.70
C GLY A 24 10.56 -20.59 14.40
N ILE A 25 10.17 -20.36 13.16
CA ILE A 25 8.75 -20.41 12.73
C ILE A 25 8.19 -21.83 12.88
N GLN A 26 8.94 -22.84 12.49
CA GLN A 26 8.52 -24.25 12.62
C GLN A 26 8.42 -24.69 14.11
N GLU A 27 9.29 -24.16 14.98
CA GLU A 27 9.26 -24.37 16.43
C GLU A 27 8.15 -23.57 17.14
N GLY A 28 7.39 -22.75 16.42
CA GLY A 28 6.29 -21.97 16.99
C GLY A 28 6.73 -20.69 17.71
N LYS A 29 7.95 -20.18 17.51
CA LYS A 29 8.38 -18.91 18.09
C LYS A 29 7.51 -17.77 17.59
N LYS A 30 6.92 -17.01 18.51
CA LYS A 30 5.99 -15.92 18.16
C LYS A 30 6.73 -14.70 17.58
N PHE A 31 7.86 -14.32 18.17
CA PHE A 31 8.61 -13.10 17.83
C PHE A 31 10.05 -13.43 17.43
N GLN A 32 10.47 -12.95 16.28
CA GLN A 32 11.85 -13.06 15.80
C GLN A 32 12.25 -11.77 15.08
N THR A 33 13.55 -11.43 15.07
CA THR A 33 14.07 -10.24 14.39
C THR A 33 15.18 -10.59 13.40
N LEU A 34 15.04 -10.09 12.17
CA LEU A 34 16.09 -10.02 11.16
C LEU A 34 16.72 -8.62 11.22
N LEU A 35 17.92 -8.50 11.81
CA LEU A 35 18.71 -7.30 11.73
C LEU A 35 19.49 -7.30 10.42
N GLY A 36 18.92 -6.72 9.39
CA GLY A 36 19.50 -6.73 8.06
C GLY A 36 19.92 -5.33 7.59
N VAL A 37 21.22 -5.14 7.33
CA VAL A 37 21.72 -3.85 6.83
C VAL A 37 21.13 -3.51 5.46
N THR A 38 21.15 -2.24 5.09
CA THR A 38 20.71 -1.79 3.78
C THR A 38 21.52 -2.47 2.66
N GLY A 39 20.84 -3.04 1.66
CA GLY A 39 21.49 -3.73 0.55
C GLY A 39 21.95 -5.17 0.84
N SER A 40 21.64 -5.73 2.00
CA SER A 40 21.97 -7.14 2.32
C SER A 40 21.01 -8.17 1.67
N GLY A 41 19.97 -7.71 0.97
CA GLY A 41 18.98 -8.59 0.33
C GLY A 41 17.90 -9.11 1.29
N LYS A 42 17.42 -8.27 2.21
CA LYS A 42 16.35 -8.60 3.16
C LYS A 42 15.11 -9.19 2.50
N THR A 43 14.65 -8.58 1.39
CA THR A 43 13.47 -9.07 0.63
C THR A 43 13.68 -10.49 0.12
N PHE A 44 14.86 -10.79 -0.40
CA PHE A 44 15.20 -12.14 -0.86
C PHE A 44 15.24 -13.15 0.30
N THR A 45 15.72 -12.74 1.46
CA THR A 45 15.67 -13.55 2.69
C THR A 45 14.23 -13.82 3.11
N MET A 46 13.36 -12.80 3.11
CA MET A 46 11.92 -12.96 3.38
C MET A 46 11.27 -13.92 2.38
N ALA A 47 11.55 -13.79 1.09
CA ALA A 47 11.02 -14.69 0.06
C ALA A 47 11.43 -16.16 0.29
N ASN A 48 12.69 -16.40 0.67
CA ASN A 48 13.16 -17.74 1.02
C ASN A 48 12.48 -18.31 2.28
N ILE A 49 12.22 -17.49 3.28
CA ILE A 49 11.48 -17.89 4.48
C ILE A 49 10.06 -18.31 4.11
N ILE A 50 9.36 -17.51 3.28
CA ILE A 50 8.00 -17.83 2.79
C ILE A 50 8.02 -19.17 2.04
N ALA A 51 8.94 -19.33 1.08
CA ALA A 51 9.07 -20.57 0.31
C ALA A 51 9.38 -21.79 1.19
N LYS A 52 10.14 -21.62 2.28
CA LYS A 52 10.50 -22.70 3.18
C LYS A 52 9.40 -23.06 4.18
N THR A 53 8.65 -22.07 4.65
CA THR A 53 7.62 -22.27 5.68
C THR A 53 6.23 -22.56 5.11
N GLN A 54 5.97 -22.20 3.84
CA GLN A 54 4.72 -22.47 3.12
C GLN A 54 3.47 -21.91 3.81
N LYS A 55 3.59 -20.81 4.54
CA LYS A 55 2.48 -20.18 5.25
C LYS A 55 1.92 -19.01 4.46
N PRO A 56 0.57 -18.79 4.45
CA PRO A 56 0.00 -17.52 4.00
C PRO A 56 0.69 -16.37 4.71
N THR A 57 1.10 -15.36 3.97
CA THR A 57 1.99 -14.33 4.53
C THR A 57 1.42 -12.93 4.32
N LEU A 58 1.39 -12.15 5.39
CA LEU A 58 1.16 -10.71 5.35
C LEU A 58 2.49 -9.98 5.50
N VAL A 59 2.84 -9.14 4.53
CA VAL A 59 4.03 -8.27 4.57
C VAL A 59 3.55 -6.85 4.84
N LEU A 60 3.92 -6.30 5.98
CA LEU A 60 3.50 -4.96 6.40
C LEU A 60 4.62 -3.95 6.20
N ALA A 61 4.34 -2.89 5.46
CA ALA A 61 5.22 -1.76 5.19
C ALA A 61 4.63 -0.45 5.70
N HIS A 62 5.46 0.51 6.12
CA HIS A 62 5.01 1.76 6.73
C HIS A 62 4.43 2.77 5.73
N ASN A 63 4.68 2.65 4.43
CA ASN A 63 4.12 3.54 3.40
C ASN A 63 3.81 2.83 2.07
N LYS A 64 3.01 3.50 1.20
CA LYS A 64 2.60 2.96 -0.10
C LYS A 64 3.78 2.67 -1.03
N THR A 65 4.79 3.54 -1.06
CA THR A 65 5.95 3.42 -1.96
C THR A 65 6.77 2.17 -1.64
N LEU A 66 7.08 1.94 -0.37
CA LEU A 66 7.79 0.74 0.05
C LEU A 66 6.94 -0.51 -0.17
N ALA A 67 5.65 -0.45 0.14
CA ALA A 67 4.74 -1.55 -0.14
C ALA A 67 4.69 -1.88 -1.65
N GLY A 68 4.65 -0.88 -2.54
CA GLY A 68 4.69 -1.09 -3.99
C GLY A 68 6.00 -1.71 -4.47
N GLN A 69 7.13 -1.28 -3.91
CA GLN A 69 8.43 -1.88 -4.21
C GLN A 69 8.47 -3.36 -3.79
N LEU A 70 8.07 -3.66 -2.55
CA LEU A 70 8.03 -5.04 -2.05
C LEU A 70 7.07 -5.92 -2.86
N TYR A 71 5.90 -5.39 -3.22
CA TYR A 71 4.93 -6.08 -4.07
C TYR A 71 5.55 -6.49 -5.40
N SER A 72 6.24 -5.57 -6.10
CA SER A 72 6.93 -5.87 -7.36
C SER A 72 8.02 -6.92 -7.18
N GLU A 73 8.86 -6.79 -6.13
CA GLU A 73 9.92 -7.75 -5.83
C GLU A 73 9.36 -9.15 -5.53
N PHE A 74 8.30 -9.26 -4.70
CA PHE A 74 7.66 -10.54 -4.40
C PHE A 74 6.97 -11.15 -5.64
N LYS A 75 6.39 -10.34 -6.51
CA LYS A 75 5.77 -10.81 -7.76
C LYS A 75 6.81 -11.39 -8.73
N GLU A 76 8.02 -10.82 -8.77
CA GLU A 76 9.15 -11.39 -9.50
C GLU A 76 9.61 -12.74 -8.88
N PHE A 77 9.63 -12.85 -7.55
CA PHE A 77 10.03 -14.08 -6.85
C PHE A 77 8.97 -15.18 -6.88
N PHE A 78 7.70 -14.86 -6.98
CA PHE A 78 6.58 -15.80 -6.95
C PHE A 78 5.61 -15.60 -8.11
N PRO A 79 6.06 -15.73 -9.37
CA PRO A 79 5.22 -15.45 -10.54
C PRO A 79 4.04 -16.42 -10.71
N GLU A 80 4.12 -17.63 -10.11
CA GLU A 80 3.07 -18.64 -10.16
C GLU A 80 2.11 -18.60 -8.97
N ASN A 81 2.36 -17.73 -7.97
CA ASN A 81 1.57 -17.65 -6.75
C ASN A 81 0.81 -16.32 -6.66
N HIS A 82 -0.18 -16.26 -5.78
CA HIS A 82 -0.92 -15.04 -5.52
C HIS A 82 -0.09 -14.07 -4.69
N VAL A 83 0.41 -13.04 -5.33
CA VAL A 83 1.06 -11.88 -4.69
C VAL A 83 0.13 -10.69 -4.88
N GLU A 84 -0.39 -10.16 -3.77
CA GLU A 84 -1.46 -9.20 -3.74
C GLU A 84 -1.03 -7.90 -3.07
N TYR A 85 -1.73 -6.80 -3.38
CA TYR A 85 -1.41 -5.47 -2.88
C TYR A 85 -2.58 -4.87 -2.12
N PHE A 86 -2.37 -4.48 -0.86
CA PHE A 86 -3.42 -3.96 0.00
C PHE A 86 -3.00 -2.66 0.70
N VAL A 87 -3.26 -1.54 0.05
CA VAL A 87 -2.95 -0.20 0.58
C VAL A 87 -4.21 0.67 0.60
N SER A 88 -4.12 1.89 1.09
CA SER A 88 -5.24 2.84 0.99
C SER A 88 -5.55 3.13 -0.48
N TYR A 89 -6.81 2.96 -0.88
CA TYR A 89 -7.29 3.17 -2.25
C TYR A 89 -7.59 4.63 -2.58
N TYR A 90 -7.30 5.56 -1.68
CA TYR A 90 -7.47 6.97 -1.93
C TYR A 90 -6.21 7.58 -2.58
N ASP A 91 -6.37 8.24 -3.73
CA ASP A 91 -5.34 9.12 -4.32
C ASP A 91 -5.27 10.44 -3.57
N TYR A 92 -6.45 10.96 -3.24
CA TYR A 92 -6.64 12.09 -2.35
C TYR A 92 -7.62 11.72 -1.26
N TYR A 93 -7.31 12.07 -0.02
CA TYR A 93 -8.18 11.81 1.12
C TYR A 93 -8.17 12.97 2.09
N GLN A 94 -9.29 13.70 2.16
CA GLN A 94 -9.60 14.64 3.21
C GLN A 94 -10.64 14.00 4.12
N PRO A 95 -10.26 13.58 5.33
CA PRO A 95 -11.22 13.00 6.25
C PRO A 95 -12.25 14.03 6.69
N GLU A 96 -13.49 13.56 6.87
CA GLU A 96 -14.53 14.34 7.51
C GLU A 96 -14.04 14.84 8.87
N SER A 97 -14.19 16.14 9.12
CA SER A 97 -13.76 16.75 10.39
C SER A 97 -14.59 17.97 10.72
N TYR A 98 -14.60 18.35 12.01
CA TYR A 98 -15.26 19.56 12.46
C TYR A 98 -14.35 20.35 13.38
N ILE A 99 -14.14 21.62 13.04
CA ILE A 99 -13.33 22.57 13.80
C ILE A 99 -14.28 23.49 14.58
N ALA A 100 -14.50 23.18 15.86
CA ALA A 100 -15.44 23.89 16.69
C ALA A 100 -15.13 25.39 16.91
N GLN A 101 -13.84 25.78 16.86
CA GLN A 101 -13.40 27.15 17.05
C GLN A 101 -13.86 28.11 15.93
N SER A 102 -13.90 27.61 14.70
CA SER A 102 -14.31 28.36 13.51
C SER A 102 -15.69 27.98 12.98
N ASP A 103 -16.40 27.08 13.68
CA ASP A 103 -17.66 26.46 13.22
C ASP A 103 -17.56 25.95 11.76
N THR A 104 -16.42 25.31 11.45
CA THR A 104 -16.13 24.85 10.10
C THR A 104 -16.27 23.33 10.01
N TYR A 105 -17.27 22.87 9.25
CA TYR A 105 -17.41 21.49 8.87
C TYR A 105 -16.66 21.24 7.56
N ILE A 106 -15.77 20.26 7.58
CA ILE A 106 -15.03 19.78 6.42
C ILE A 106 -15.66 18.45 6.02
N GLU A 107 -16.32 18.44 4.89
CA GLU A 107 -16.90 17.22 4.34
C GLU A 107 -15.79 16.24 3.91
N LYS A 108 -16.10 14.93 4.00
CA LYS A 108 -15.21 13.91 3.46
C LYS A 108 -15.07 14.13 1.96
N ASP A 109 -13.87 14.45 1.51
CA ASP A 109 -13.52 14.51 0.09
C ASP A 109 -12.46 13.45 -0.21
N ALA A 110 -12.73 12.61 -1.20
CA ALA A 110 -11.85 11.51 -1.52
C ALA A 110 -12.00 11.12 -2.99
N SER A 111 -10.89 11.00 -3.68
CA SER A 111 -10.82 10.33 -4.97
C SER A 111 -10.35 8.89 -4.79
N ILE A 112 -11.14 7.95 -5.28
CA ILE A 112 -10.83 6.52 -5.24
C ILE A 112 -9.99 6.18 -6.47
N ASN A 113 -8.93 5.44 -6.26
CA ASN A 113 -8.15 4.83 -7.32
C ASN A 113 -8.73 3.45 -7.62
N ASP A 114 -9.36 3.30 -8.78
CA ASP A 114 -10.05 2.07 -9.17
C ASP A 114 -9.12 0.86 -9.28
N GLU A 115 -7.85 1.09 -9.68
CA GLU A 115 -6.86 0.01 -9.75
C GLU A 115 -6.45 -0.48 -8.36
N ILE A 116 -6.22 0.43 -7.42
CA ILE A 116 -5.91 0.05 -6.03
C ILE A 116 -7.12 -0.61 -5.37
N ASP A 117 -8.33 -0.14 -5.67
CA ASP A 117 -9.56 -0.76 -5.17
C ASP A 117 -9.71 -2.19 -5.70
N LYS A 118 -9.48 -2.42 -6.99
CA LYS A 118 -9.41 -3.75 -7.61
C LYS A 118 -8.39 -4.65 -6.90
N LEU A 119 -7.16 -4.17 -6.67
CA LEU A 119 -6.12 -4.94 -6.00
C LEU A 119 -6.50 -5.30 -4.56
N ARG A 120 -7.24 -4.44 -3.85
CA ARG A 120 -7.77 -4.75 -2.51
C ARG A 120 -8.82 -5.86 -2.55
N HIS A 121 -9.73 -5.82 -3.53
CA HIS A 121 -10.70 -6.91 -3.74
C HIS A 121 -10.00 -8.21 -4.14
N SER A 122 -8.99 -8.15 -5.01
CA SER A 122 -8.16 -9.30 -5.37
C SER A 122 -7.47 -9.91 -4.14
N ALA A 123 -6.90 -9.07 -3.27
CA ALA A 123 -6.23 -9.53 -2.05
C ALA A 123 -7.18 -10.28 -1.11
N THR A 124 -8.38 -9.78 -0.87
CA THR A 124 -9.36 -10.47 -0.02
C THR A 124 -9.92 -11.73 -0.69
N ALA A 125 -10.18 -11.70 -1.99
CA ALA A 125 -10.63 -12.85 -2.76
C ALA A 125 -9.62 -14.01 -2.72
N SER A 126 -8.34 -13.72 -2.96
CA SER A 126 -7.26 -14.70 -2.96
C SER A 126 -7.15 -15.48 -1.64
N LEU A 127 -7.46 -14.86 -0.50
CA LEU A 127 -7.46 -15.53 0.82
C LEU A 127 -8.53 -16.62 0.95
N PHE A 128 -9.63 -16.52 0.18
CA PHE A 128 -10.67 -17.56 0.11
C PHE A 128 -10.41 -18.60 -0.98
N GLU A 129 -9.64 -18.24 -2.01
CA GLU A 129 -9.35 -19.14 -3.13
C GLU A 129 -8.21 -20.12 -2.82
N THR A 130 -7.14 -19.66 -2.15
CA THR A 130 -5.93 -20.46 -1.96
C THR A 130 -5.20 -20.11 -0.66
N ARG A 131 -4.25 -20.97 -0.28
CA ARG A 131 -3.37 -20.75 0.87
C ARG A 131 -2.00 -20.17 0.51
N ASP A 132 -1.61 -20.23 -0.73
CA ASP A 132 -0.30 -19.72 -1.20
C ASP A 132 -0.43 -18.27 -1.65
N VAL A 133 -0.80 -17.42 -0.69
CA VAL A 133 -1.03 -15.98 -0.84
C VAL A 133 -0.01 -15.18 -0.05
N ILE A 134 0.57 -14.19 -0.70
CA ILE A 134 1.39 -13.14 -0.10
C ILE A 134 0.66 -11.82 -0.29
N ILE A 135 0.26 -11.17 0.79
CA ILE A 135 -0.32 -9.82 0.72
C ILE A 135 0.71 -8.80 1.22
N VAL A 136 1.07 -7.87 0.37
CA VAL A 136 1.88 -6.72 0.75
C VAL A 136 0.97 -5.55 1.07
N ALA A 137 0.98 -5.11 2.32
CA ALA A 137 0.07 -4.10 2.83
C ALA A 137 0.79 -2.91 3.46
N SER A 138 0.12 -1.76 3.44
CA SER A 138 0.44 -0.64 4.33
C SER A 138 -0.35 -0.75 5.64
N VAL A 139 -0.17 0.20 6.55
CA VAL A 139 -0.95 0.26 7.81
C VAL A 139 -2.47 0.33 7.59
N SER A 140 -2.95 0.50 6.36
CA SER A 140 -4.38 0.40 6.04
C SER A 140 -4.99 -0.96 6.39
N CYS A 141 -4.17 -2.02 6.53
CA CYS A 141 -4.62 -3.36 6.93
C CYS A 141 -5.17 -3.45 8.36
N ILE A 142 -4.88 -2.47 9.23
CA ILE A 142 -5.44 -2.43 10.59
C ILE A 142 -6.77 -1.67 10.68
N TYR A 143 -7.23 -1.06 9.57
CA TYR A 143 -8.53 -0.38 9.52
C TYR A 143 -9.67 -1.36 9.26
N GLY A 144 -10.87 -0.92 9.68
CA GLY A 144 -12.08 -1.72 9.54
C GLY A 144 -12.38 -2.13 8.11
N LEU A 145 -12.71 -3.40 7.96
CA LEU A 145 -13.33 -4.02 6.79
C LEU A 145 -14.68 -4.61 7.18
N GLY A 146 -15.42 -5.15 6.22
CA GLY A 146 -16.62 -5.93 6.50
C GLY A 146 -16.32 -7.23 7.23
N ASP A 147 -17.38 -7.88 7.70
CA ASP A 147 -17.30 -9.20 8.34
C ASP A 147 -16.84 -10.25 7.31
N PRO A 148 -15.72 -10.97 7.52
CA PRO A 148 -15.24 -11.99 6.60
C PRO A 148 -16.24 -13.15 6.42
N ILE A 149 -17.03 -13.46 7.43
CA ILE A 149 -18.07 -14.51 7.34
C ILE A 149 -19.20 -14.05 6.41
N ASP A 150 -19.64 -12.80 6.51
CA ASP A 150 -20.64 -12.25 5.60
C ASP A 150 -20.10 -12.19 4.17
N TYR A 151 -18.85 -11.79 4.00
CA TYR A 151 -18.18 -11.74 2.71
C TYR A 151 -18.12 -13.15 2.07
N GLU A 152 -17.71 -14.17 2.82
CA GLU A 152 -17.64 -15.56 2.38
C GLU A 152 -19.02 -16.11 1.99
N ASN A 153 -20.04 -15.87 2.82
CA ASN A 153 -21.41 -16.34 2.58
C ASN A 153 -22.06 -15.71 1.34
N MET A 154 -21.59 -14.57 0.90
CA MET A 154 -22.07 -13.88 -0.29
C MET A 154 -21.39 -14.37 -1.58
N ILE A 155 -20.32 -15.15 -1.53
CA ILE A 155 -19.62 -15.66 -2.72
C ILE A 155 -20.60 -16.50 -3.57
N VAL A 156 -20.63 -16.22 -4.87
CA VAL A 156 -21.42 -16.98 -5.83
C VAL A 156 -20.52 -17.93 -6.61
N SER A 157 -20.68 -19.21 -6.34
CA SER A 157 -19.99 -20.28 -7.09
C SER A 157 -20.87 -20.73 -8.24
N LEU A 158 -20.32 -20.75 -9.47
CA LEU A 158 -20.99 -21.19 -10.68
C LEU A 158 -20.21 -22.33 -11.34
N ARG A 159 -20.95 -23.35 -11.84
CA ARG A 159 -20.37 -24.51 -12.56
C ARG A 159 -21.30 -24.93 -13.71
N PRO A 160 -20.77 -25.42 -14.84
CA PRO A 160 -21.57 -26.07 -15.84
C PRO A 160 -22.37 -27.24 -15.25
N GLY A 161 -23.61 -27.41 -15.69
CA GLY A 161 -24.54 -28.41 -15.13
C GLY A 161 -25.24 -28.01 -13.84
N MET A 162 -24.97 -26.82 -13.30
CA MET A 162 -25.61 -26.33 -12.09
C MET A 162 -27.03 -25.90 -12.36
N LYS A 163 -28.00 -26.48 -11.62
CA LYS A 163 -29.43 -26.13 -11.70
C LYS A 163 -29.73 -24.88 -10.89
N ILE A 164 -29.70 -23.74 -11.53
CA ILE A 164 -30.01 -22.42 -10.97
C ILE A 164 -30.54 -21.52 -12.06
N SER A 165 -31.65 -20.82 -11.81
CA SER A 165 -32.16 -19.87 -12.81
C SER A 165 -31.27 -18.61 -12.89
N ARG A 166 -31.19 -18.02 -14.08
CA ARG A 166 -30.47 -16.77 -14.33
C ARG A 166 -30.94 -15.65 -13.38
N GLU A 167 -32.26 -15.55 -13.14
CA GLU A 167 -32.87 -14.57 -12.23
C GLU A 167 -32.35 -14.73 -10.79
N LYS A 168 -32.17 -15.96 -10.32
CA LYS A 168 -31.57 -16.21 -8.99
C LYS A 168 -30.12 -15.76 -8.92
N VAL A 169 -29.35 -15.98 -9.98
CA VAL A 169 -27.95 -15.49 -10.04
C VAL A 169 -27.94 -13.97 -10.05
N MET A 170 -28.74 -13.32 -10.89
CA MET A 170 -28.82 -11.84 -10.92
C MET A 170 -29.23 -11.26 -9.56
N LYS A 171 -30.20 -11.88 -8.86
CA LYS A 171 -30.59 -11.45 -7.52
C LYS A 171 -29.44 -11.56 -6.52
N LYS A 172 -28.65 -12.64 -6.59
CA LYS A 172 -27.46 -12.78 -5.75
C LYS A 172 -26.43 -11.70 -6.07
N LEU A 173 -26.18 -11.38 -7.36
CA LEU A 173 -25.25 -10.33 -7.76
C LEU A 173 -25.70 -8.95 -7.23
N ILE A 174 -26.97 -8.62 -7.28
CA ILE A 174 -27.50 -7.37 -6.71
C ILE A 174 -27.25 -7.33 -5.19
N ASN A 175 -27.48 -8.42 -4.46
CA ASN A 175 -27.20 -8.51 -3.04
C ASN A 175 -25.70 -8.34 -2.73
N MET A 176 -24.82 -8.70 -3.68
CA MET A 176 -23.38 -8.52 -3.60
C MET A 176 -22.93 -7.11 -4.05
N GLN A 177 -23.85 -6.18 -4.24
CA GLN A 177 -23.60 -4.79 -4.67
C GLN A 177 -23.10 -4.67 -6.12
N TYR A 178 -23.39 -5.66 -6.99
CA TYR A 178 -23.23 -5.50 -8.43
C TYR A 178 -24.40 -4.73 -9.00
N SER A 179 -24.13 -3.82 -9.94
CA SER A 179 -25.18 -3.10 -10.65
C SER A 179 -25.43 -3.70 -12.04
N ARG A 180 -26.70 -3.74 -12.45
CA ARG A 180 -27.05 -4.12 -13.83
C ARG A 180 -26.81 -2.94 -14.75
N ASN A 181 -25.97 -3.12 -15.75
CA ASN A 181 -25.69 -2.09 -16.75
C ASN A 181 -25.51 -2.74 -18.12
N GLU A 182 -26.42 -2.45 -19.05
CA GLU A 182 -26.39 -3.00 -20.40
C GLU A 182 -25.50 -2.17 -21.34
N MET A 183 -25.26 -0.90 -21.00
CA MET A 183 -24.53 0.06 -21.83
C MET A 183 -23.05 0.09 -21.48
N GLU A 184 -22.75 0.35 -20.22
CA GLU A 184 -21.39 0.46 -19.72
C GLU A 184 -21.01 -0.81 -18.94
N PHE A 185 -20.28 -1.71 -19.60
CA PHE A 185 -19.83 -2.96 -18.99
C PHE A 185 -18.46 -2.75 -18.34
N LYS A 186 -18.50 -2.38 -17.07
CA LYS A 186 -17.31 -2.11 -16.26
C LYS A 186 -17.24 -3.03 -15.02
N ARG A 187 -16.14 -2.99 -14.31
CA ARG A 187 -15.94 -3.73 -13.08
C ARG A 187 -17.08 -3.49 -12.08
N GLY A 188 -17.56 -4.54 -11.45
CA GLY A 188 -18.71 -4.48 -10.53
C GLY A 188 -20.07 -4.36 -11.21
N THR A 189 -20.15 -4.60 -12.52
CA THR A 189 -21.43 -4.63 -13.24
C THR A 189 -21.72 -6.01 -13.84
N PHE A 190 -22.98 -6.25 -14.17
CA PHE A 190 -23.40 -7.39 -14.97
C PHE A 190 -24.42 -6.96 -16.00
N ARG A 191 -24.52 -7.72 -17.10
CA ARG A 191 -25.54 -7.54 -18.15
C ARG A 191 -26.13 -8.87 -18.56
N ALA A 192 -27.37 -8.88 -19.03
CA ALA A 192 -28.10 -10.09 -19.41
C ALA A 192 -28.78 -9.89 -20.75
N LYS A 193 -28.41 -10.70 -21.74
CA LYS A 193 -29.04 -10.71 -23.09
C LYS A 193 -29.48 -12.14 -23.46
N GLY A 194 -30.77 -12.35 -23.65
CA GLY A 194 -31.33 -13.69 -23.93
C GLY A 194 -30.97 -14.66 -22.76
N ASP A 195 -30.38 -15.79 -23.07
CA ASP A 195 -29.98 -16.80 -22.12
C ASP A 195 -28.54 -16.64 -21.61
N VAL A 196 -27.92 -15.49 -21.86
CA VAL A 196 -26.54 -15.18 -21.50
C VAL A 196 -26.52 -14.17 -20.37
N LEU A 197 -25.68 -14.44 -19.35
CA LEU A 197 -25.34 -13.53 -18.27
C LEU A 197 -23.84 -13.26 -18.31
N GLU A 198 -23.47 -12.00 -18.46
CA GLU A 198 -22.07 -11.56 -18.39
C GLU A 198 -21.85 -10.78 -17.11
N ILE A 199 -20.79 -11.10 -16.40
CA ILE A 199 -20.42 -10.54 -15.09
C ILE A 199 -19.00 -10.03 -15.18
N TYR A 200 -18.77 -8.77 -14.79
CA TYR A 200 -17.43 -8.23 -14.68
C TYR A 200 -17.03 -8.18 -13.21
N PRO A 201 -16.23 -9.18 -12.72
CA PRO A 201 -15.92 -9.30 -11.30
C PRO A 201 -15.15 -8.10 -10.73
N SER A 202 -15.35 -7.82 -9.45
CA SER A 202 -14.70 -6.70 -8.75
C SER A 202 -13.21 -6.90 -8.52
N ASP A 203 -12.78 -8.15 -8.45
CA ASP A 203 -11.40 -8.60 -8.19
C ASP A 203 -10.56 -8.76 -9.47
N LYS A 204 -11.19 -8.75 -10.65
CA LYS A 204 -10.53 -8.96 -11.95
C LYS A 204 -10.51 -7.69 -12.78
N GLY A 205 -9.40 -7.45 -13.49
CA GLY A 205 -9.24 -6.25 -14.33
C GLY A 205 -9.25 -6.50 -15.83
N GLU A 206 -8.93 -7.73 -16.27
CA GLU A 206 -8.67 -8.02 -17.68
C GLU A 206 -9.67 -9.00 -18.29
N SER A 207 -10.53 -9.57 -17.50
CA SER A 207 -11.48 -10.57 -17.95
C SER A 207 -12.83 -10.49 -17.25
N ALA A 208 -13.89 -10.82 -17.98
CA ALA A 208 -15.25 -10.97 -17.47
C ALA A 208 -15.70 -12.42 -17.64
N ILE A 209 -16.75 -12.79 -16.94
CA ILE A 209 -17.32 -14.14 -16.94
C ILE A 209 -18.62 -14.12 -17.74
N ARG A 210 -18.74 -15.00 -18.72
CA ARG A 210 -19.97 -15.26 -19.45
C ARG A 210 -20.52 -16.62 -19.06
N ALA A 211 -21.72 -16.65 -18.49
CA ALA A 211 -22.48 -17.85 -18.20
C ALA A 211 -23.64 -17.96 -19.19
N GLU A 212 -23.70 -19.08 -19.90
CA GLU A 212 -24.76 -19.41 -20.86
C GLU A 212 -25.73 -20.39 -20.18
N PHE A 213 -27.03 -20.11 -20.27
CA PHE A 213 -28.08 -20.86 -19.63
C PHE A 213 -28.91 -21.63 -20.63
N TRP A 214 -29.33 -22.84 -20.30
CA TRP A 214 -30.37 -23.59 -20.98
C TRP A 214 -31.51 -23.80 -19.99
N GLY A 215 -32.55 -22.95 -20.10
CA GLY A 215 -33.58 -22.89 -19.07
C GLY A 215 -33.01 -22.52 -17.69
N ASP A 216 -33.21 -23.38 -16.70
CA ASP A 216 -32.72 -23.22 -15.32
C ASP A 216 -31.41 -23.95 -15.03
N GLU A 217 -30.59 -24.21 -16.07
CA GLU A 217 -29.29 -24.88 -15.92
C GLU A 217 -28.21 -24.09 -16.63
N ILE A 218 -27.02 -23.98 -16.02
CA ILE A 218 -25.83 -23.39 -16.64
C ILE A 218 -25.25 -24.42 -17.59
N GLU A 219 -25.28 -24.12 -18.90
CA GLU A 219 -24.73 -24.98 -19.95
C GLU A 219 -23.23 -24.83 -20.05
N ARG A 220 -22.74 -23.56 -20.05
CA ARG A 220 -21.32 -23.27 -20.27
C ARG A 220 -20.90 -22.01 -19.53
N ILE A 221 -19.65 -22.00 -19.09
CA ILE A 221 -18.99 -20.82 -18.51
C ILE A 221 -17.73 -20.52 -19.31
N GLN A 222 -17.57 -19.26 -19.70
CA GLN A 222 -16.41 -18.77 -20.43
C GLN A 222 -15.83 -17.54 -19.72
N GLU A 223 -14.53 -17.43 -19.79
CA GLU A 223 -13.83 -16.18 -19.51
C GLU A 223 -13.74 -15.41 -20.84
N ILE A 224 -14.10 -14.14 -20.82
CA ILE A 224 -14.16 -13.30 -22.00
C ILE A 224 -13.38 -12.01 -21.79
N ASN A 225 -12.88 -11.44 -22.86
CA ASN A 225 -12.39 -10.06 -22.86
C ASN A 225 -13.57 -9.11 -22.75
N PRO A 226 -13.65 -8.22 -21.74
CA PRO A 226 -14.82 -7.37 -21.50
C PRO A 226 -15.09 -6.34 -22.60
N LEU A 227 -14.06 -5.92 -23.36
CA LEU A 227 -14.20 -4.97 -24.46
C LEU A 227 -14.68 -5.63 -25.76
N THR A 228 -14.00 -6.72 -26.14
CA THR A 228 -14.26 -7.36 -27.44
C THR A 228 -15.33 -8.44 -27.37
N GLY A 229 -15.67 -8.91 -26.16
CA GLY A 229 -16.55 -10.05 -25.95
C GLY A 229 -15.98 -11.39 -26.43
N LYS A 230 -14.72 -11.43 -26.91
CA LYS A 230 -14.08 -12.66 -27.39
C LYS A 230 -13.78 -13.59 -26.21
N SER A 231 -14.01 -14.89 -26.39
CA SER A 231 -13.69 -15.91 -25.38
C SER A 231 -12.16 -16.05 -25.23
N ILE A 232 -11.70 -15.99 -23.98
CA ILE A 232 -10.31 -16.25 -23.60
C ILE A 232 -10.14 -17.73 -23.27
N GLY A 233 -11.16 -18.35 -22.67
CA GLY A 233 -11.13 -19.76 -22.32
C GLY A 233 -12.42 -20.26 -21.67
N ILE A 234 -12.60 -21.58 -21.64
CA ILE A 234 -13.70 -22.25 -20.94
C ILE A 234 -13.30 -22.46 -19.48
N ARG A 235 -14.26 -22.34 -18.57
CA ARG A 235 -14.08 -22.55 -17.14
C ARG A 235 -15.04 -23.62 -16.60
N GLU A 236 -14.49 -24.59 -15.88
CA GLU A 236 -15.28 -25.62 -15.19
C GLU A 236 -15.88 -25.12 -13.87
N HIS A 237 -15.31 -24.07 -13.31
CA HIS A 237 -15.75 -23.46 -12.06
C HIS A 237 -15.30 -22.00 -11.99
N VAL A 238 -16.17 -21.13 -11.50
CA VAL A 238 -15.83 -19.74 -11.18
C VAL A 238 -16.45 -19.35 -9.85
N MET A 239 -15.73 -18.54 -9.10
CA MET A 239 -16.23 -17.84 -7.92
C MET A 239 -16.35 -16.36 -8.24
N ILE A 240 -17.47 -15.78 -7.90
CA ILE A 240 -17.71 -14.33 -8.01
C ILE A 240 -17.76 -13.78 -6.59
N PHE A 241 -16.90 -12.82 -6.32
CA PHE A 241 -16.77 -12.18 -5.02
C PHE A 241 -17.59 -10.91 -4.93
N PRO A 242 -17.99 -10.47 -3.72
CA PRO A 242 -18.73 -9.22 -3.53
C PRO A 242 -18.03 -7.98 -4.09
N ASN A 243 -18.83 -7.03 -4.58
CA ASN A 243 -18.35 -5.74 -5.10
C ASN A 243 -18.08 -4.70 -3.99
N SER A 244 -18.26 -5.07 -2.75
CA SER A 244 -17.94 -4.25 -1.59
C SER A 244 -17.51 -5.16 -0.44
N HIS A 245 -16.60 -4.68 0.41
CA HIS A 245 -16.25 -5.38 1.64
C HIS A 245 -17.37 -5.29 2.71
N TYR A 246 -18.26 -4.29 2.61
CA TYR A 246 -19.38 -4.06 3.53
C TYR A 246 -20.68 -4.67 3.01
N VAL A 247 -20.65 -5.95 2.65
CA VAL A 247 -21.86 -6.69 2.24
C VAL A 247 -22.45 -7.45 3.43
N THR A 248 -23.78 -7.52 3.48
CA THR A 248 -24.47 -8.28 4.51
C THR A 248 -25.84 -8.76 3.99
N SER A 249 -26.46 -9.73 4.68
CA SER A 249 -27.78 -10.20 4.30
C SER A 249 -28.86 -9.15 4.56
N SER A 250 -29.96 -9.22 3.80
CA SER A 250 -31.11 -8.32 3.99
C SER A 250 -31.64 -8.34 5.43
N GLU A 251 -31.69 -9.52 6.06
CA GLU A 251 -32.13 -9.67 7.45
C GLU A 251 -31.20 -8.96 8.45
N LYS A 252 -29.88 -9.05 8.23
CA LYS A 252 -28.90 -8.31 9.06
C LYS A 252 -29.00 -6.80 8.82
N MET A 253 -29.24 -6.38 7.58
CA MET A 253 -29.44 -4.96 7.24
C MET A 253 -30.69 -4.40 7.91
N GLU A 254 -31.81 -5.10 7.87
CA GLU A 254 -33.04 -4.68 8.56
C GLU A 254 -32.82 -4.53 10.08
N ARG A 255 -32.12 -5.49 10.68
CA ARG A 255 -31.74 -5.41 12.11
C ARG A 255 -30.83 -4.20 12.36
N ALA A 256 -29.83 -3.97 11.52
CA ALA A 256 -28.91 -2.84 11.63
C ALA A 256 -29.66 -1.50 11.55
N ILE A 257 -30.57 -1.35 10.60
CA ILE A 257 -31.40 -0.14 10.43
C ILE A 257 -32.21 0.12 11.72
N LYS A 258 -32.80 -0.91 12.31
CA LYS A 258 -33.55 -0.75 13.56
C LYS A 258 -32.65 -0.27 14.70
N THR A 259 -31.49 -0.88 14.90
CA THR A 259 -30.59 -0.50 15.98
C THR A 259 -29.90 0.87 15.73
N ILE A 260 -29.68 1.27 14.47
CA ILE A 260 -29.23 2.63 14.11
C ILE A 260 -30.31 3.65 14.48
N GLN A 261 -31.57 3.35 14.18
CA GLN A 261 -32.69 4.24 14.53
C GLN A 261 -32.83 4.39 16.05
N GLU A 262 -32.74 3.31 16.81
CA GLU A 262 -32.78 3.32 18.28
C GLU A 262 -31.61 4.21 18.85
N GLU A 263 -30.40 4.05 18.34
CA GLU A 263 -29.24 4.87 18.76
C GLU A 263 -29.46 6.35 18.41
N MET A 264 -29.97 6.63 17.21
CA MET A 264 -30.29 8.01 16.79
C MET A 264 -31.30 8.66 17.73
N GLU A 265 -32.41 7.98 18.05
CA GLU A 265 -33.44 8.51 18.93
C GLU A 265 -32.88 8.81 20.33
N GLN A 266 -32.08 7.92 20.90
CA GLN A 266 -31.39 8.13 22.17
C GLN A 266 -30.43 9.35 22.10
N ARG A 267 -29.71 9.48 20.98
CA ARG A 267 -28.76 10.60 20.81
C ARG A 267 -29.45 11.93 20.62
N VAL A 268 -30.58 11.97 19.92
CA VAL A 268 -31.42 13.16 19.78
C VAL A 268 -31.97 13.60 21.14
N GLU A 269 -32.47 12.66 21.94
CA GLU A 269 -32.96 12.95 23.30
C GLU A 269 -31.84 13.49 24.20
N TYR A 270 -30.65 12.88 24.14
CA TYR A 270 -29.47 13.38 24.84
C TYR A 270 -29.16 14.84 24.48
N PHE A 271 -29.11 15.19 23.18
CA PHE A 271 -28.82 16.55 22.77
C PHE A 271 -29.93 17.53 23.19
N LYS A 272 -31.19 17.15 23.11
CA LYS A 272 -32.32 17.96 23.60
C LYS A 272 -32.22 18.21 25.11
N SER A 273 -31.86 17.21 25.91
CA SER A 273 -31.67 17.33 27.35
C SER A 273 -30.52 18.31 27.73
N GLN A 274 -29.55 18.46 26.85
CA GLN A 274 -28.42 19.39 26.98
C GLN A 274 -28.70 20.77 26.32
N ASN A 275 -29.93 21.02 25.86
CA ASN A 275 -30.33 22.21 25.11
C ASN A 275 -29.53 22.46 23.84
N LYS A 276 -29.05 21.39 23.20
CA LYS A 276 -28.28 21.39 21.93
C LYS A 276 -29.19 21.04 20.76
N LEU A 277 -30.08 21.98 20.40
CA LEU A 277 -31.15 21.73 19.42
C LEU A 277 -30.60 21.57 17.99
N ILE A 278 -29.53 22.29 17.64
CA ILE A 278 -28.91 22.23 16.31
C ILE A 278 -28.26 20.84 16.12
N GLU A 279 -27.51 20.35 17.11
CA GLU A 279 -26.89 19.03 17.07
C GLU A 279 -27.96 17.92 17.02
N ALA A 280 -29.07 18.09 17.74
CA ALA A 280 -30.18 17.15 17.70
C ALA A 280 -30.83 17.06 16.31
N GLN A 281 -31.10 18.20 15.68
CA GLN A 281 -31.65 18.26 14.33
C GLN A 281 -30.67 17.66 13.30
N ARG A 282 -29.41 18.07 13.35
CA ARG A 282 -28.35 17.64 12.42
C ARG A 282 -28.20 16.11 12.42
N ILE A 283 -28.07 15.49 13.59
CA ILE A 283 -27.89 14.04 13.68
C ILE A 283 -29.14 13.30 13.21
N GLN A 284 -30.33 13.83 13.50
CA GLN A 284 -31.61 13.23 13.10
C GLN A 284 -31.77 13.27 11.56
N GLU A 285 -31.56 14.41 10.93
CA GLU A 285 -31.69 14.57 9.49
C GLU A 285 -30.70 13.69 8.75
N ARG A 286 -29.43 13.70 9.16
CA ARG A 286 -28.37 12.91 8.53
C ARG A 286 -28.65 11.42 8.65
N THR A 287 -28.99 10.94 9.85
CA THR A 287 -29.21 9.52 10.08
C THR A 287 -30.45 9.01 9.36
N ASN A 288 -31.53 9.79 9.33
CA ASN A 288 -32.73 9.42 8.56
C ASN A 288 -32.44 9.29 7.06
N PHE A 289 -31.69 10.23 6.48
CA PHE A 289 -31.27 10.15 5.09
C PHE A 289 -30.43 8.89 4.82
N ASP A 290 -29.46 8.59 5.68
CA ASP A 290 -28.62 7.42 5.55
C ASP A 290 -29.46 6.11 5.67
N ILE A 291 -30.47 6.09 6.56
CA ILE A 291 -31.40 4.95 6.71
C ILE A 291 -32.26 4.77 5.45
N GLU A 292 -32.79 5.83 4.85
CA GLU A 292 -33.56 5.76 3.61
C GLU A 292 -32.70 5.18 2.48
N MET A 293 -31.48 5.68 2.32
CA MET A 293 -30.55 5.13 1.32
C MET A 293 -30.24 3.65 1.54
N MET A 294 -30.03 3.23 2.79
CA MET A 294 -29.79 1.82 3.11
C MET A 294 -31.02 0.94 2.82
N LYS A 295 -32.24 1.44 3.01
CA LYS A 295 -33.48 0.71 2.67
C LYS A 295 -33.66 0.53 1.18
N GLU A 296 -33.40 1.59 0.38
CA GLU A 296 -33.65 1.59 -1.05
C GLU A 296 -32.55 0.86 -1.84
N THR A 297 -31.29 1.07 -1.47
CA THR A 297 -30.13 0.61 -2.25
C THR A 297 -29.24 -0.43 -1.53
N GLY A 298 -29.49 -0.68 -0.25
CA GLY A 298 -28.62 -1.49 0.60
C GLY A 298 -27.29 -0.80 0.97
N PHE A 299 -27.13 0.49 0.64
CA PHE A 299 -25.88 1.25 0.84
C PHE A 299 -26.17 2.71 1.16
N CYS A 300 -25.26 3.37 1.89
CA CYS A 300 -25.22 4.83 2.02
C CYS A 300 -23.78 5.35 2.02
N GLN A 301 -23.60 6.63 1.72
CA GLN A 301 -22.28 7.25 1.77
C GLN A 301 -21.77 7.31 3.23
N GLY A 302 -20.62 6.68 3.49
CA GLY A 302 -20.08 6.56 4.85
C GLY A 302 -20.68 5.40 5.65
N ILE A 303 -21.19 4.38 4.97
CA ILE A 303 -21.75 3.15 5.58
C ILE A 303 -20.83 2.52 6.62
N GLU A 304 -19.51 2.71 6.46
CA GLU A 304 -18.50 2.25 7.41
C GLU A 304 -18.71 2.79 8.83
N ASN A 305 -19.33 3.97 8.99
CA ASN A 305 -19.64 4.53 10.32
C ASN A 305 -20.72 3.75 11.06
N TYR A 306 -21.48 2.93 10.36
CA TYR A 306 -22.49 2.03 10.90
C TYR A 306 -22.03 0.57 10.98
N SER A 307 -20.73 0.31 10.75
CA SER A 307 -20.16 -1.06 10.69
C SER A 307 -20.45 -1.90 11.93
N ARG A 308 -20.53 -1.30 13.13
CA ARG A 308 -20.92 -1.97 14.37
C ARG A 308 -22.33 -2.56 14.29
N HIS A 309 -23.30 -1.78 13.83
CA HIS A 309 -24.69 -2.22 13.69
C HIS A 309 -24.84 -3.28 12.60
N ILE A 310 -24.19 -3.07 11.45
CA ILE A 310 -24.22 -4.00 10.31
C ILE A 310 -23.67 -5.37 10.71
N SER A 311 -22.52 -5.42 11.37
CA SER A 311 -21.90 -6.66 11.84
C SER A 311 -22.54 -7.23 13.11
N GLY A 312 -23.35 -6.43 13.83
CA GLY A 312 -23.95 -6.81 15.09
C GLY A 312 -22.97 -6.98 16.25
N ARG A 313 -21.83 -6.29 16.18
CA ARG A 313 -20.80 -6.29 17.23
C ARG A 313 -21.25 -5.49 18.47
N GLU A 314 -20.68 -5.84 19.61
CA GLU A 314 -20.84 -5.08 20.84
C GLU A 314 -20.12 -3.72 20.78
N GLU A 315 -20.58 -2.76 21.56
CA GLU A 315 -19.95 -1.44 21.66
C GLU A 315 -18.50 -1.57 22.17
N GLY A 316 -17.59 -0.84 21.51
CA GLY A 316 -16.17 -0.85 21.83
C GLY A 316 -15.38 -2.08 21.35
N SER A 317 -16.05 -3.09 20.81
CA SER A 317 -15.37 -4.27 20.27
C SER A 317 -14.48 -3.91 19.07
N PRO A 318 -13.37 -4.67 18.83
CA PRO A 318 -12.50 -4.40 17.70
C PRO A 318 -13.21 -4.59 16.35
N PRO A 319 -12.94 -3.76 15.34
CA PRO A 319 -13.47 -3.97 14.01
C PRO A 319 -12.87 -5.23 13.36
N PHE A 320 -13.57 -5.81 12.40
CA PHE A 320 -12.97 -6.76 11.48
C PHE A 320 -11.98 -6.02 10.57
N THR A 321 -10.82 -6.61 10.32
CA THR A 321 -9.74 -6.05 9.54
C THR A 321 -9.18 -7.08 8.58
N LEU A 322 -8.17 -6.74 7.78
CA LEU A 322 -7.53 -7.72 6.90
C LEU A 322 -6.98 -8.94 7.67
N PHE A 323 -6.58 -8.77 8.93
CA PHE A 323 -6.12 -9.87 9.80
C PHE A 323 -7.17 -10.94 10.03
N ASP A 324 -8.45 -10.55 10.06
CA ASP A 324 -9.56 -11.45 10.30
C ASP A 324 -9.93 -12.28 9.05
N TYR A 325 -9.44 -11.90 7.86
CA TYR A 325 -9.55 -12.66 6.61
C TYR A 325 -8.45 -13.72 6.47
N PHE A 326 -7.32 -13.54 7.16
CA PHE A 326 -6.24 -14.52 7.13
C PHE A 326 -6.57 -15.77 7.95
N PRO A 327 -6.07 -16.96 7.53
CA PRO A 327 -6.11 -18.14 8.38
C PRO A 327 -5.24 -17.93 9.63
N LYS A 328 -5.63 -18.54 10.75
CA LYS A 328 -4.98 -18.32 12.06
C LYS A 328 -3.49 -18.61 12.12
N ASP A 329 -2.97 -19.42 11.22
CA ASP A 329 -1.57 -19.86 11.17
C ASP A 329 -0.68 -19.03 10.22
N PHE A 330 -1.16 -17.87 9.79
CA PHE A 330 -0.42 -16.97 8.90
C PHE A 330 0.89 -16.46 9.50
N LEU A 331 1.81 -16.08 8.62
CA LEU A 331 3.08 -15.43 8.97
C LEU A 331 2.98 -13.92 8.74
N LEU A 332 3.38 -13.13 9.72
CA LEU A 332 3.51 -11.68 9.58
C LEU A 332 4.98 -11.29 9.41
N LEU A 333 5.30 -10.59 8.33
CA LEU A 333 6.60 -9.97 8.12
C LEU A 333 6.42 -8.45 8.21
N ILE A 334 7.14 -7.78 9.10
CA ILE A 334 7.05 -6.32 9.26
C ILE A 334 8.35 -5.70 8.77
N ASP A 335 8.30 -5.11 7.58
CA ASP A 335 9.46 -4.43 7.02
C ASP A 335 9.62 -3.03 7.61
N GLU A 336 10.88 -2.60 7.76
CA GLU A 336 11.27 -1.39 8.48
C GLU A 336 10.48 -1.23 9.80
N SER A 337 10.46 -2.30 10.59
CA SER A 337 9.61 -2.46 11.78
C SER A 337 9.75 -1.32 12.79
N HIS A 338 10.97 -0.77 12.94
CA HIS A 338 11.26 0.38 13.79
C HIS A 338 10.47 1.65 13.42
N ALA A 339 9.96 1.75 12.18
CA ALA A 339 9.08 2.82 11.71
C ALA A 339 7.61 2.36 11.68
N THR A 340 7.38 1.13 11.24
CA THR A 340 6.04 0.56 11.06
C THR A 340 5.31 0.38 12.39
N ILE A 341 5.96 -0.13 13.42
CA ILE A 341 5.35 -0.38 14.74
C ILE A 341 4.91 0.93 15.43
N PRO A 342 5.72 2.00 15.52
CA PRO A 342 5.24 3.28 16.03
C PRO A 342 4.08 3.87 15.27
N GLN A 343 4.03 3.68 13.95
CA GLN A 343 2.93 4.14 13.11
C GLN A 343 1.63 3.40 13.45
N VAL A 344 1.65 2.07 13.53
CA VAL A 344 0.49 1.27 13.97
C VAL A 344 -0.02 1.76 15.32
N ARG A 345 0.88 2.02 16.26
CA ARG A 345 0.54 2.51 17.61
C ARG A 345 -0.15 3.87 17.61
N ALA A 346 0.25 4.77 16.70
CA ALA A 346 -0.25 6.15 16.65
C ALA A 346 -1.63 6.27 15.96
N MET A 347 -2.01 5.32 15.09
CA MET A 347 -3.21 5.44 14.22
C MET A 347 -4.51 5.57 15.01
N TYR A 348 -4.70 4.80 16.08
CA TYR A 348 -5.93 4.82 16.88
C TYR A 348 -6.22 6.18 17.49
N ASN A 349 -5.22 6.81 18.11
CA ASN A 349 -5.41 8.09 18.82
C ASN A 349 -5.76 9.22 17.85
N GLY A 350 -5.15 9.24 16.66
CA GLY A 350 -5.46 10.24 15.62
C GLY A 350 -6.89 10.13 15.12
N ASP A 351 -7.38 8.92 14.86
CA ASP A 351 -8.77 8.68 14.43
C ASP A 351 -9.77 9.05 15.52
N ARG A 352 -9.50 8.67 16.78
CA ARG A 352 -10.34 8.97 17.93
C ARG A 352 -10.53 10.46 18.13
N ALA A 353 -9.44 11.24 18.14
CA ALA A 353 -9.49 12.69 18.35
C ALA A 353 -10.35 13.40 17.29
N ARG A 354 -10.26 12.97 16.02
CA ARG A 354 -11.09 13.50 14.94
C ARG A 354 -12.57 13.18 15.15
N LYS A 355 -12.92 11.96 15.52
CA LYS A 355 -14.29 11.52 15.73
C LYS A 355 -14.95 12.12 16.96
N ASP A 356 -14.17 12.46 17.99
CA ASP A 356 -14.68 13.15 19.18
C ASP A 356 -15.41 14.45 18.80
N SER A 357 -14.87 15.24 17.89
CA SER A 357 -15.54 16.45 17.40
C SER A 357 -16.82 16.12 16.63
N LEU A 358 -16.80 15.14 15.72
CA LEU A 358 -17.96 14.76 14.91
C LEU A 358 -19.13 14.26 15.76
N VAL A 359 -18.86 13.41 16.74
CA VAL A 359 -19.90 12.86 17.64
C VAL A 359 -20.40 13.91 18.64
N LYS A 360 -19.49 14.74 19.19
CA LYS A 360 -19.84 15.77 20.17
C LYS A 360 -20.78 16.84 19.60
N TYR A 361 -20.62 17.15 18.31
CA TYR A 361 -21.39 18.22 17.64
C TYR A 361 -22.47 17.69 16.68
N GLY A 362 -22.85 16.42 16.81
CA GLY A 362 -24.02 15.83 16.13
C GLY A 362 -23.83 15.57 14.63
N PHE A 363 -22.62 15.42 14.14
CA PHE A 363 -22.35 15.02 12.74
C PHE A 363 -22.38 13.48 12.56
N ARG A 364 -22.02 12.74 13.61
CA ARG A 364 -22.03 11.28 13.59
C ARG A 364 -22.59 10.69 14.89
N LEU A 365 -23.17 9.49 14.80
CA LEU A 365 -23.61 8.73 15.96
C LEU A 365 -22.40 8.20 16.76
N PRO A 366 -22.55 7.88 18.05
CA PRO A 366 -21.50 7.26 18.86
C PRO A 366 -20.93 5.97 18.26
N SER A 367 -21.75 5.19 17.56
CA SER A 367 -21.30 3.98 16.83
C SER A 367 -20.17 4.23 15.81
N ALA A 368 -20.01 5.45 15.32
CA ALA A 368 -18.90 5.82 14.46
C ALA A 368 -17.52 5.65 15.14
N TYR A 369 -17.46 5.66 16.47
CA TYR A 369 -16.22 5.35 17.20
C TYR A 369 -15.72 3.94 16.95
N ASP A 370 -16.61 3.00 16.64
CA ASP A 370 -16.27 1.58 16.44
C ASP A 370 -15.84 1.27 14.99
N ASN A 371 -15.95 2.24 14.09
CA ASN A 371 -15.27 2.23 12.80
C ASN A 371 -13.88 2.88 12.96
N ARG A 372 -12.92 2.15 13.43
CA ARG A 372 -11.61 2.63 13.84
C ARG A 372 -10.49 1.68 13.43
N PRO A 373 -9.24 2.12 13.39
CA PRO A 373 -8.14 1.17 13.34
C PRO A 373 -8.07 0.35 14.65
N LEU A 374 -7.43 -0.80 14.59
CA LEU A 374 -7.10 -1.57 15.78
C LEU A 374 -6.33 -0.71 16.78
N THR A 375 -6.59 -0.89 18.06
CA THR A 375 -5.65 -0.48 19.10
C THR A 375 -4.38 -1.32 19.00
N PHE A 376 -3.28 -0.84 19.57
CA PHE A 376 -2.02 -1.57 19.50
C PHE A 376 -2.11 -2.96 20.17
N ASN A 377 -2.82 -3.08 21.29
CA ASN A 377 -3.03 -4.36 21.98
C ASN A 377 -3.86 -5.32 21.10
N GLU A 378 -4.93 -4.85 20.47
CA GLU A 378 -5.73 -5.65 19.55
C GLU A 378 -4.92 -6.12 18.33
N PHE A 379 -3.99 -5.31 17.85
CA PHE A 379 -3.04 -5.70 16.81
C PHE A 379 -2.11 -6.81 17.30
N GLU A 380 -1.53 -6.68 18.50
CA GLU A 380 -0.64 -7.71 19.09
C GLU A 380 -1.35 -9.05 19.32
N GLU A 381 -2.64 -9.03 19.71
CA GLU A 381 -3.45 -10.22 19.90
C GLU A 381 -3.68 -10.99 18.61
N ARG A 382 -3.73 -10.31 17.45
CA ARG A 382 -3.92 -10.92 16.14
C ARG A 382 -2.64 -11.53 15.55
N ILE A 383 -1.49 -11.21 16.13
CA ILE A 383 -0.21 -11.78 15.68
C ILE A 383 -0.10 -13.24 16.12
N ASN A 384 -0.03 -14.14 15.13
CA ASN A 384 0.33 -15.53 15.38
C ASN A 384 1.85 -15.70 15.49
N GLN A 385 2.58 -15.44 14.40
CA GLN A 385 4.03 -15.43 14.34
C GLN A 385 4.50 -14.22 13.53
N VAL A 386 5.54 -13.54 14.00
CA VAL A 386 6.08 -12.36 13.33
C VAL A 386 7.59 -12.40 13.21
N VAL A 387 8.09 -11.95 12.07
CA VAL A 387 9.48 -11.59 11.86
C VAL A 387 9.58 -10.09 11.63
N PHE A 388 10.20 -9.40 12.55
CA PHE A 388 10.56 -7.99 12.41
C PHE A 388 11.79 -7.89 11.52
N VAL A 389 11.72 -7.04 10.50
CA VAL A 389 12.81 -6.83 9.55
C VAL A 389 13.25 -5.37 9.63
N SER A 390 14.49 -5.13 10.02
CA SER A 390 15.01 -3.78 10.17
C SER A 390 16.54 -3.74 10.14
N ALA A 391 17.10 -2.62 9.65
CA ALA A 391 18.54 -2.33 9.80
C ALA A 391 18.87 -1.76 11.19
N THR A 392 17.86 -1.21 11.88
CA THR A 392 17.97 -0.53 13.18
C THR A 392 16.77 -0.87 14.06
N PRO A 393 16.65 -2.14 14.55
CA PRO A 393 15.54 -2.54 15.41
C PRO A 393 15.43 -1.64 16.65
N ALA A 394 14.18 -1.34 17.03
CA ALA A 394 13.86 -0.56 18.22
C ALA A 394 13.81 -1.44 19.48
N ASP A 395 13.51 -0.80 20.60
CA ASP A 395 13.43 -1.52 21.89
C ASP A 395 12.27 -2.51 21.90
N TYR A 396 11.15 -2.17 21.25
CA TYR A 396 10.01 -3.07 21.09
C TYR A 396 10.40 -4.41 20.44
N GLU A 397 11.12 -4.38 19.32
CA GLU A 397 11.57 -5.59 18.64
C GLU A 397 12.56 -6.37 19.48
N LYS A 398 13.49 -5.68 20.15
CA LYS A 398 14.51 -6.31 21.02
C LYS A 398 13.87 -6.98 22.22
N ASP A 399 12.94 -6.31 22.90
CA ASP A 399 12.27 -6.81 24.10
C ASP A 399 11.42 -8.04 23.80
N HIS A 400 10.69 -8.04 22.65
CA HIS A 400 9.83 -9.15 22.27
C HIS A 400 10.59 -10.34 21.67
N SER A 401 11.63 -10.08 20.88
CA SER A 401 12.42 -11.15 20.27
C SER A 401 13.45 -11.75 21.23
N GLY A 402 13.89 -11.01 22.25
CA GLY A 402 14.93 -11.48 23.18
C GLY A 402 16.15 -12.01 22.42
N ASN A 403 16.46 -13.28 22.60
CA ASN A 403 17.58 -13.95 21.93
C ASN A 403 17.25 -14.41 20.49
N ASN A 404 16.02 -14.23 20.00
CA ASN A 404 15.60 -14.64 18.66
C ASN A 404 15.91 -13.56 17.62
N VAL A 405 17.13 -13.08 17.59
CA VAL A 405 17.65 -12.08 16.67
C VAL A 405 18.73 -12.71 15.82
N VAL A 406 18.67 -12.51 14.50
CA VAL A 406 19.73 -12.92 13.57
C VAL A 406 20.20 -11.71 12.78
N GLU A 407 21.53 -11.57 12.66
CA GLU A 407 22.16 -10.49 11.89
C GLU A 407 22.37 -10.91 10.43
N GLN A 408 22.17 -9.97 9.53
CA GLN A 408 22.48 -10.09 8.10
C GLN A 408 23.25 -8.84 7.67
N ILE A 409 24.57 -8.88 7.86
CA ILE A 409 25.49 -7.75 7.70
C ILE A 409 26.17 -7.79 6.32
N ILE A 410 26.46 -8.98 5.81
CA ILE A 410 27.17 -9.15 4.55
C ILE A 410 26.27 -8.82 3.36
N ARG A 411 26.75 -7.98 2.45
CA ARG A 411 26.08 -7.70 1.17
C ARG A 411 26.55 -8.67 0.10
N PRO A 412 25.64 -9.26 -0.68
CA PRO A 412 26.01 -10.16 -1.80
C PRO A 412 26.99 -9.53 -2.82
N THR A 413 26.96 -8.21 -2.95
CA THR A 413 27.82 -7.42 -3.84
C THR A 413 29.23 -7.17 -3.29
N GLY A 414 29.48 -7.56 -2.04
CA GLY A 414 30.72 -7.24 -1.34
C GLY A 414 30.86 -5.78 -0.90
N LEU A 415 29.86 -4.93 -1.11
CA LEU A 415 29.89 -3.53 -0.71
C LEU A 415 30.00 -3.38 0.80
N LEU A 416 30.85 -2.45 1.23
CA LEU A 416 31.13 -2.14 2.63
C LEU A 416 30.20 -1.04 3.12
N ASP A 417 30.02 -0.95 4.42
CA ASP A 417 29.48 0.25 5.04
C ASP A 417 30.43 1.44 4.79
N PRO A 418 29.92 2.67 4.61
CA PRO A 418 30.74 3.80 4.19
C PRO A 418 31.75 4.19 5.27
N LYS A 419 32.83 4.85 4.84
CA LYS A 419 33.75 5.52 5.76
C LYS A 419 33.07 6.75 6.34
N ILE A 420 33.26 6.98 7.64
CA ILE A 420 32.72 8.15 8.33
C ILE A 420 33.88 9.07 8.71
N GLU A 421 33.75 10.33 8.34
CA GLU A 421 34.66 11.42 8.71
C GLU A 421 33.88 12.44 9.55
N VAL A 422 34.47 12.89 10.66
CA VAL A 422 33.90 13.96 11.47
C VAL A 422 34.77 15.19 11.24
N LYS A 423 34.13 16.30 10.83
CA LYS A 423 34.79 17.57 10.54
C LYS A 423 34.16 18.70 11.36
N PRO A 424 34.89 19.79 11.67
CA PRO A 424 34.36 20.90 12.43
C PRO A 424 33.22 21.61 11.68
N VAL A 425 32.33 22.25 12.43
CA VAL A 425 31.23 23.06 11.87
C VAL A 425 31.78 24.34 11.24
N THR A 426 32.88 24.86 11.75
CA THR A 426 33.57 26.03 11.16
C THR A 426 33.99 25.72 9.73
N ASN A 427 33.57 26.58 8.79
CA ASN A 427 33.78 26.44 7.34
C ASN A 427 33.15 25.17 6.70
N GLN A 428 32.09 24.59 7.34
CA GLN A 428 31.41 23.39 6.84
C GLN A 428 30.88 23.56 5.40
N ILE A 429 30.44 24.75 5.04
CA ILE A 429 29.87 25.00 3.70
C ILE A 429 31.00 25.05 2.63
N ASP A 430 32.13 25.63 2.93
CA ASP A 430 33.26 25.69 2.00
C ASP A 430 33.84 24.29 1.77
N ASP A 431 34.03 23.50 2.81
CA ASP A 431 34.46 22.10 2.72
C ASP A 431 33.41 21.28 1.95
N LEU A 432 32.11 21.46 2.24
CA LEU A 432 31.04 20.79 1.51
C LEU A 432 31.09 21.09 0.01
N LEU A 433 31.32 22.35 -0.38
CA LEU A 433 31.45 22.76 -1.77
C LEU A 433 32.62 22.04 -2.47
N GLU A 434 33.78 21.95 -1.82
CA GLU A 434 34.92 21.20 -2.35
C GLU A 434 34.57 19.72 -2.53
N GLN A 435 33.95 19.11 -1.52
CA GLN A 435 33.52 17.71 -1.59
C GLN A 435 32.48 17.45 -2.67
N ILE A 436 31.56 18.37 -2.92
CA ILE A 436 30.58 18.31 -4.01
C ILE A 436 31.33 18.34 -5.37
N ARG A 437 32.23 19.27 -5.58
CA ARG A 437 32.99 19.39 -6.84
C ARG A 437 33.74 18.10 -7.16
N ILE A 438 34.44 17.52 -6.18
CA ILE A 438 35.16 16.25 -6.34
C ILE A 438 34.23 15.12 -6.80
N ARG A 439 33.01 15.08 -6.30
CA ARG A 439 32.02 14.02 -6.66
C ARG A 439 31.36 14.28 -8.01
N VAL A 440 31.07 15.54 -8.35
CA VAL A 440 30.51 15.95 -9.63
C VAL A 440 31.48 15.62 -10.77
N GLU A 441 32.79 15.88 -10.61
CA GLU A 441 33.82 15.50 -11.58
C GLU A 441 33.82 13.99 -11.86
N LYS A 442 33.51 13.17 -10.86
CA LYS A 442 33.36 11.71 -10.98
C LYS A 442 31.98 11.25 -11.45
N LYS A 443 31.09 12.18 -11.80
CA LYS A 443 29.67 11.90 -12.15
C LYS A 443 28.89 11.15 -11.05
N GLN A 444 29.26 11.36 -9.80
CA GLN A 444 28.62 10.80 -8.62
C GLN A 444 27.63 11.80 -8.02
N ARG A 445 26.73 11.35 -7.15
CA ARG A 445 25.69 12.17 -6.52
C ARG A 445 25.96 12.39 -5.06
N VAL A 446 25.47 13.52 -4.53
CA VAL A 446 25.65 13.93 -3.15
C VAL A 446 24.30 14.14 -2.49
N LEU A 447 24.15 13.62 -1.28
CA LEU A 447 23.00 13.90 -0.41
C LEU A 447 23.46 14.78 0.75
N VAL A 448 22.70 15.83 1.05
CA VAL A 448 22.99 16.74 2.17
C VAL A 448 21.80 16.78 3.11
N THR A 449 22.01 16.53 4.39
CA THR A 449 20.94 16.61 5.40
C THR A 449 21.09 17.84 6.28
N THR A 450 20.01 18.60 6.41
CA THR A 450 19.89 19.80 7.26
C THR A 450 18.92 19.54 8.42
N LEU A 451 18.82 20.47 9.36
CA LEU A 451 17.91 20.39 10.52
C LEU A 451 16.53 21.00 10.25
N THR A 452 16.47 22.02 9.41
CA THR A 452 15.23 22.78 9.16
C THR A 452 14.95 22.93 7.67
N LYS A 453 13.68 23.17 7.33
CA LYS A 453 13.23 23.46 5.98
C LYS A 453 13.94 24.71 5.41
N LYS A 454 14.01 25.77 6.21
CA LYS A 454 14.66 27.03 5.83
C LYS A 454 16.14 26.82 5.50
N MET A 455 16.87 26.06 6.34
CA MET A 455 18.28 25.73 6.03
C MET A 455 18.43 24.96 4.72
N ALA A 456 17.50 24.05 4.40
CA ALA A 456 17.54 23.31 3.13
C ALA A 456 17.30 24.26 1.94
N GLU A 457 16.34 25.16 2.05
CA GLU A 457 16.02 26.16 1.03
C GLU A 457 17.18 27.14 0.82
N ASP A 458 17.69 27.77 1.90
CA ASP A 458 18.79 28.71 1.88
C ASP A 458 20.08 28.08 1.27
N LEU A 459 20.41 26.85 1.67
CA LEU A 459 21.54 26.13 1.13
C LEU A 459 21.35 25.79 -0.36
N THR A 460 20.15 25.42 -0.77
CA THR A 460 19.85 25.11 -2.17
C THR A 460 19.99 26.37 -3.04
N GLU A 461 19.50 27.52 -2.60
CA GLU A 461 19.66 28.78 -3.31
C GLU A 461 21.13 29.19 -3.41
N TYR A 462 21.89 29.02 -2.33
CA TYR A 462 23.32 29.31 -2.31
C TYR A 462 24.08 28.42 -3.31
N LEU A 463 23.84 27.11 -3.31
CA LEU A 463 24.49 26.18 -4.23
C LEU A 463 24.10 26.44 -5.70
N LYS A 464 22.83 26.82 -5.96
CA LYS A 464 22.40 27.28 -7.30
C LYS A 464 23.14 28.53 -7.78
N SER A 465 23.38 29.47 -6.86
CA SER A 465 24.14 30.71 -7.20
C SER A 465 25.61 30.44 -7.61
N LEU A 466 26.10 29.22 -7.31
CA LEU A 466 27.43 28.73 -7.66
C LEU A 466 27.41 27.75 -8.87
N ASP A 467 26.35 27.76 -9.68
CA ASP A 467 26.12 26.90 -10.82
C ASP A 467 26.15 25.37 -10.53
N ILE A 468 25.86 24.99 -9.29
CA ILE A 468 25.70 23.57 -8.91
C ILE A 468 24.26 23.12 -9.20
N LYS A 469 24.13 22.01 -9.90
CA LYS A 469 22.83 21.39 -10.19
C LYS A 469 22.26 20.75 -8.91
N VAL A 470 21.43 21.49 -8.19
CA VAL A 470 20.90 21.10 -6.90
C VAL A 470 19.39 21.22 -6.86
N ASN A 471 18.75 20.30 -6.16
CA ASN A 471 17.35 20.41 -5.76
C ASN A 471 17.21 20.14 -4.26
N TYR A 472 16.09 20.55 -3.68
CA TYR A 472 15.79 20.25 -2.28
C TYR A 472 14.49 19.45 -2.19
N MET A 473 14.33 18.76 -1.07
CA MET A 473 13.18 17.91 -0.82
C MET A 473 12.74 18.01 0.66
N HIS A 474 11.45 18.20 0.91
CA HIS A 474 10.86 18.30 2.27
C HIS A 474 9.51 17.55 2.35
N SER A 475 8.90 17.54 3.54
CA SER A 475 7.67 16.78 3.83
C SER A 475 6.46 17.16 2.98
N ASP A 476 6.40 18.44 2.53
CA ASP A 476 5.23 18.98 1.85
C ASP A 476 5.20 18.67 0.34
N ILE A 477 6.29 18.10 -0.20
CA ILE A 477 6.38 17.67 -1.59
C ILE A 477 5.53 16.41 -1.80
N LYS A 478 4.66 16.45 -2.83
CA LYS A 478 3.77 15.33 -3.16
C LYS A 478 4.55 14.09 -3.60
N ALA A 479 3.96 12.92 -3.42
CA ALA A 479 4.64 11.64 -3.68
C ALA A 479 5.16 11.51 -5.13
N LEU A 480 4.40 11.94 -6.13
CA LEU A 480 4.80 11.90 -7.55
C LEU A 480 5.99 12.83 -7.84
N GLU A 481 5.93 14.06 -7.37
CA GLU A 481 7.01 15.04 -7.51
C GLU A 481 8.30 14.57 -6.82
N ARG A 482 8.16 13.92 -5.66
CA ARG A 482 9.27 13.30 -4.95
C ARG A 482 9.96 12.21 -5.78
N MET A 483 9.17 11.38 -6.46
CA MET A 483 9.71 10.33 -7.34
C MET A 483 10.43 10.92 -8.54
N GLU A 484 9.91 12.00 -9.10
CA GLU A 484 10.52 12.72 -10.21
C GLU A 484 11.86 13.35 -9.80
N ILE A 485 11.94 14.00 -8.64
CA ILE A 485 13.19 14.56 -8.11
C ILE A 485 14.25 13.46 -7.95
N ILE A 486 13.88 12.30 -7.42
CA ILE A 486 14.79 11.16 -7.25
C ILE A 486 15.23 10.61 -8.61
N ARG A 487 14.33 10.47 -9.57
CA ARG A 487 14.63 10.05 -10.93
C ARG A 487 15.63 11.01 -11.59
N ASN A 488 15.39 12.30 -11.49
CA ASN A 488 16.22 13.34 -12.08
C ASN A 488 17.62 13.40 -11.42
N LEU A 489 17.70 13.14 -10.10
CA LEU A 489 19.00 12.97 -9.43
C LEU A 489 19.76 11.77 -10.01
N ARG A 490 19.11 10.62 -10.24
CA ARG A 490 19.74 9.44 -10.84
C ARG A 490 20.16 9.66 -12.28
N LEU A 491 19.36 10.37 -13.07
CA LEU A 491 19.66 10.73 -14.46
C LEU A 491 20.81 11.77 -14.58
N GLY A 492 21.11 12.49 -13.48
CA GLY A 492 22.17 13.51 -13.47
C GLY A 492 21.69 14.89 -13.90
N GLU A 493 20.40 15.14 -13.88
CA GLU A 493 19.85 16.48 -13.99
C GLU A 493 20.16 17.32 -12.75
N TYR A 494 20.27 16.63 -11.61
CA TYR A 494 20.80 17.18 -10.37
C TYR A 494 22.03 16.38 -9.94
N ASP A 495 23.01 17.06 -9.33
CA ASP A 495 24.20 16.45 -8.74
C ASP A 495 24.07 16.36 -7.23
N VAL A 496 23.29 17.27 -6.64
CA VAL A 496 23.09 17.38 -5.19
C VAL A 496 21.61 17.39 -4.86
N LEU A 497 21.23 16.64 -3.83
CA LEU A 497 19.91 16.71 -3.23
C LEU A 497 20.03 17.09 -1.77
N VAL A 498 19.40 18.21 -1.39
CA VAL A 498 19.34 18.71 -0.02
C VAL A 498 18.02 18.33 0.63
N GLY A 499 18.02 17.89 1.88
CA GLY A 499 16.78 17.58 2.58
C GLY A 499 16.91 17.46 4.08
N ILE A 500 15.76 17.49 4.78
CA ILE A 500 15.72 17.38 6.25
C ILE A 500 15.71 15.91 6.68
N ASN A 501 14.64 15.23 6.41
CA ASN A 501 14.33 13.89 6.92
C ASN A 501 14.02 12.87 5.82
N LEU A 502 14.31 13.23 4.61
CA LEU A 502 13.85 12.58 3.38
C LEU A 502 14.52 11.27 3.09
N LEU A 503 15.61 11.04 3.77
CA LEU A 503 16.54 9.98 3.46
C LEU A 503 16.34 8.75 4.32
N ARG A 504 15.25 8.73 5.12
CA ARG A 504 15.04 7.66 6.07
C ARG A 504 14.69 6.33 5.42
N GLU A 505 13.79 6.32 4.41
CA GLU A 505 13.20 5.07 3.97
C GLU A 505 12.92 5.06 2.45
N GLY A 506 13.15 3.91 1.81
CA GLY A 506 12.72 3.67 0.43
C GLY A 506 13.57 4.25 -0.70
N LEU A 507 14.66 4.99 -0.42
CA LEU A 507 15.55 5.52 -1.45
C LEU A 507 16.66 4.52 -1.80
N ASP A 508 16.65 4.04 -3.01
CA ASP A 508 17.68 3.18 -3.59
C ASP A 508 18.41 3.94 -4.71
N ILE A 509 19.46 4.68 -4.32
CA ILE A 509 20.23 5.54 -5.24
C ILE A 509 21.70 5.08 -5.23
N PRO A 510 22.10 4.13 -6.07
CA PRO A 510 23.47 3.62 -6.10
C PRO A 510 24.49 4.65 -6.58
N GLU A 511 24.06 5.71 -7.24
CA GLU A 511 24.92 6.79 -7.73
C GLU A 511 25.43 7.71 -6.60
N VAL A 512 24.84 7.62 -5.40
CA VAL A 512 25.26 8.43 -4.24
C VAL A 512 26.56 7.90 -3.64
N SER A 513 27.61 8.71 -3.67
CA SER A 513 28.91 8.41 -3.07
C SER A 513 29.23 9.26 -1.83
N LEU A 514 28.54 10.38 -1.63
CA LEU A 514 28.70 11.23 -0.47
C LEU A 514 27.37 11.51 0.22
N VAL A 515 27.33 11.33 1.52
CA VAL A 515 26.27 11.85 2.40
C VAL A 515 26.91 12.83 3.38
N ALA A 516 26.47 14.08 3.32
CA ALA A 516 26.90 15.13 4.25
C ALA A 516 25.82 15.41 5.28
N ILE A 517 26.17 15.38 6.55
CA ILE A 517 25.26 15.63 7.67
C ILE A 517 25.70 16.91 8.34
N LEU A 518 25.00 18.02 8.08
CA LEU A 518 25.27 19.31 8.70
C LEU A 518 24.76 19.33 10.15
N ASP A 519 25.49 20.04 11.02
CA ASP A 519 25.14 20.18 12.42
C ASP A 519 24.80 18.82 13.07
N ALA A 520 25.69 17.85 12.91
CA ALA A 520 25.47 16.48 13.38
C ALA A 520 25.45 16.35 14.92
N ASP A 521 26.05 17.33 15.63
CA ASP A 521 26.09 17.45 17.09
C ASP A 521 24.81 18.02 17.72
N LYS A 522 23.87 18.50 16.93
CA LYS A 522 22.58 18.99 17.44
C LYS A 522 21.65 17.82 17.74
N GLU A 523 21.75 17.27 18.97
CA GLU A 523 20.94 16.13 19.39
C GLU A 523 19.45 16.37 19.23
N GLY A 524 18.73 15.34 18.83
CA GLY A 524 17.31 15.34 18.60
C GLY A 524 16.88 14.17 17.73
N PHE A 525 15.58 14.12 17.40
CA PHE A 525 15.00 13.04 16.60
C PHE A 525 15.71 12.80 15.26
N LEU A 526 16.17 13.88 14.59
CA LEU A 526 16.86 13.82 13.30
C LEU A 526 18.33 13.38 13.39
N ARG A 527 18.91 13.44 14.57
CA ARG A 527 20.32 13.11 14.86
C ARG A 527 20.43 12.00 15.91
N SER A 528 19.36 11.25 16.14
CA SER A 528 19.40 10.04 16.98
C SER A 528 20.27 8.96 16.32
N GLU A 529 20.83 8.05 17.10
CA GLU A 529 21.62 6.91 16.64
C GLU A 529 20.97 6.21 15.42
N ARG A 530 19.67 5.90 15.51
CA ARG A 530 18.92 5.24 14.41
C ARG A 530 18.86 6.08 13.16
N SER A 531 18.55 7.37 13.29
CA SER A 531 18.49 8.31 12.17
C SER A 531 19.84 8.44 11.47
N LEU A 532 20.91 8.52 12.24
CA LEU A 532 22.27 8.58 11.72
C LEU A 532 22.64 7.30 10.97
N ILE A 533 22.44 6.11 11.55
CA ILE A 533 22.74 4.82 10.89
C ILE A 533 21.97 4.68 9.57
N GLN A 534 20.71 5.08 9.53
CA GLN A 534 19.90 5.03 8.29
C GLN A 534 20.42 5.99 7.23
N THR A 535 20.77 7.21 7.62
CA THR A 535 21.33 8.23 6.74
C THR A 535 22.70 7.78 6.19
N ILE A 536 23.56 7.26 7.04
CA ILE A 536 24.86 6.65 6.69
C ILE A 536 24.67 5.55 5.66
N GLY A 537 23.67 4.68 5.85
CA GLY A 537 23.37 3.55 4.96
C GLY A 537 23.01 3.96 3.53
N ARG A 538 22.71 5.24 3.25
CA ARG A 538 22.43 5.72 1.87
C ARG A 538 23.70 5.75 1.00
N ALA A 539 24.88 5.94 1.58
CA ALA A 539 26.15 5.86 0.86
C ALA A 539 26.68 4.41 0.71
N ALA A 540 26.03 3.42 1.30
CA ALA A 540 26.52 2.03 1.36
C ALA A 540 26.30 1.22 0.05
N ARG A 541 25.81 1.85 -1.03
CA ARG A 541 25.57 1.23 -2.34
C ARG A 541 26.62 1.57 -3.37
N ASN A 542 27.57 2.42 -3.02
CA ASN A 542 28.69 2.86 -3.85
C ASN A 542 30.01 2.40 -3.23
N THR A 543 30.94 1.97 -4.06
CA THR A 543 32.28 1.57 -3.62
C THR A 543 33.06 2.72 -2.98
N ASP A 544 32.80 3.96 -3.44
CA ASP A 544 33.42 5.20 -2.94
C ASP A 544 32.59 5.85 -1.80
N GLY A 545 31.63 5.09 -1.24
CA GLY A 545 30.70 5.59 -0.23
C GLY A 545 31.40 6.21 0.99
N THR A 546 31.17 7.51 1.21
CA THR A 546 31.71 8.29 2.31
C THR A 546 30.59 9.08 3.00
N VAL A 547 30.70 9.24 4.30
CA VAL A 547 29.81 10.10 5.09
C VAL A 547 30.65 11.14 5.80
N ILE A 548 30.28 12.40 5.71
CA ILE A 548 30.90 13.49 6.45
C ILE A 548 29.88 14.02 7.45
N MET A 549 30.24 13.99 8.72
CA MET A 549 29.48 14.58 9.80
C MET A 549 30.16 15.88 10.24
N TYR A 550 29.48 16.99 10.05
CA TYR A 550 29.98 18.29 10.54
C TYR A 550 29.49 18.47 11.98
N ALA A 551 30.45 18.48 12.90
CA ALA A 551 30.19 18.56 14.33
C ALA A 551 31.42 19.13 15.07
N ASP A 552 31.18 19.97 16.07
CA ASP A 552 32.26 20.47 16.96
C ASP A 552 32.47 19.54 18.16
N GLU A 553 31.42 18.80 18.55
CA GLU A 553 31.46 17.82 19.62
C GLU A 553 30.91 16.47 19.18
N LEU A 554 31.45 15.37 19.70
CA LEU A 554 30.90 14.05 19.51
C LEU A 554 29.78 13.78 20.53
N THR A 555 28.57 13.56 20.06
CA THR A 555 27.43 13.19 20.89
C THR A 555 27.37 11.68 21.09
N ASP A 556 26.67 11.23 22.15
CA ASP A 556 26.43 9.78 22.40
C ASP A 556 25.80 9.08 21.18
N SER A 557 24.87 9.75 20.51
CA SER A 557 24.20 9.22 19.31
C SER A 557 25.17 9.05 18.14
N MET A 558 26.06 10.02 17.94
CA MET A 558 27.13 9.94 16.92
C MET A 558 28.11 8.81 17.24
N GLU A 559 28.61 8.73 18.48
CA GLU A 559 29.58 7.69 18.88
C GLU A 559 29.02 6.28 18.67
N LYS A 560 27.75 6.04 19.04
CA LYS A 560 27.07 4.76 18.82
C LYS A 560 26.93 4.44 17.35
N ALA A 561 26.50 5.41 16.52
CA ALA A 561 26.33 5.23 15.09
C ALA A 561 27.67 4.95 14.39
N ILE A 562 28.73 5.68 14.71
CA ILE A 562 30.08 5.49 14.18
C ILE A 562 30.63 4.13 14.58
N ARG A 563 30.53 3.77 15.85
CA ARG A 563 30.99 2.47 16.36
C ARG A 563 30.30 1.30 15.68
N GLU A 564 28.97 1.36 15.54
CA GLU A 564 28.22 0.29 14.89
C GLU A 564 28.54 0.19 13.39
N THR A 565 28.67 1.32 12.69
CA THR A 565 29.05 1.33 11.27
C THR A 565 30.44 0.75 11.07
N ASN A 566 31.41 1.11 11.92
CA ASN A 566 32.76 0.56 11.87
C ASN A 566 32.81 -0.93 12.21
N ARG A 567 32.00 -1.40 13.18
CA ARG A 567 31.85 -2.82 13.50
C ARG A 567 31.38 -3.61 12.28
N ARG A 568 30.31 -3.14 11.64
CA ARG A 568 29.75 -3.76 10.43
C ARG A 568 30.76 -3.77 9.28
N ARG A 569 31.43 -2.65 9.06
CA ARG A 569 32.44 -2.53 8.02
C ARG A 569 33.59 -3.52 8.23
N ALA A 570 34.11 -3.67 9.45
CA ALA A 570 35.18 -4.62 9.75
C ALA A 570 34.77 -6.08 9.46
N ILE A 571 33.53 -6.47 9.81
CA ILE A 571 32.99 -7.82 9.49
C ILE A 571 32.93 -8.02 7.97
N GLN A 572 32.44 -7.01 7.23
CA GLN A 572 32.32 -7.06 5.77
C GLN A 572 33.68 -7.15 5.08
N GLU A 573 34.68 -6.37 5.54
CA GLU A 573 36.06 -6.40 5.03
C GLU A 573 36.71 -7.77 5.27
N GLU A 574 36.54 -8.33 6.45
CA GLU A 574 37.07 -9.66 6.79
C GLU A 574 36.41 -10.76 5.93
N TYR A 575 35.09 -10.70 5.74
CA TYR A 575 34.37 -11.64 4.90
C TYR A 575 34.86 -11.56 3.44
N ASN A 576 34.95 -10.34 2.87
CA ASN A 576 35.42 -10.13 1.52
C ASN A 576 36.86 -10.67 1.32
N ARG A 577 37.74 -10.41 2.29
CA ARG A 577 39.12 -10.92 2.26
C ARG A 577 39.18 -12.45 2.26
N LYS A 578 38.38 -13.12 3.15
CA LYS A 578 38.33 -14.57 3.25
C LYS A 578 37.79 -15.25 1.99
N ASN A 579 36.84 -14.58 1.30
CA ASN A 579 36.18 -15.14 0.13
C ASN A 579 36.68 -14.57 -1.20
N ASN A 580 37.74 -13.75 -1.19
CA ASN A 580 38.31 -13.08 -2.37
C ASN A 580 37.26 -12.28 -3.18
N ILE A 581 36.35 -11.59 -2.48
CA ILE A 581 35.29 -10.77 -3.09
C ILE A 581 35.81 -9.36 -3.29
N VAL A 582 35.70 -8.85 -4.53
CA VAL A 582 35.95 -7.46 -4.88
C VAL A 582 34.63 -6.71 -4.89
N PRO A 583 34.45 -5.67 -4.04
CA PRO A 583 33.23 -4.87 -4.04
C PRO A 583 32.90 -4.28 -5.40
N LYS A 584 31.63 -4.33 -5.79
CA LYS A 584 31.13 -3.74 -7.04
C LYS A 584 29.93 -2.84 -6.75
N THR A 585 29.97 -1.61 -7.28
CA THR A 585 28.82 -0.70 -7.22
C THR A 585 27.62 -1.32 -7.93
N ILE A 586 26.46 -1.24 -7.32
CA ILE A 586 25.22 -1.75 -7.89
C ILE A 586 24.84 -0.90 -9.10
N GLN A 587 24.63 -1.54 -10.26
CA GLN A 587 24.04 -0.88 -11.43
C GLN A 587 22.57 -1.33 -11.49
N LYS A 588 21.65 -0.43 -11.22
CA LYS A 588 20.22 -0.66 -11.43
C LYS A 588 19.75 0.18 -12.61
N SER A 589 19.06 -0.45 -13.55
CA SER A 589 18.33 0.28 -14.59
C SER A 589 17.39 1.32 -13.92
N ILE A 590 17.38 2.53 -14.45
CA ILE A 590 16.41 3.54 -14.02
C ILE A 590 15.09 3.11 -14.63
N ARG A 591 14.36 2.27 -13.93
CA ARG A 591 13.00 1.89 -14.35
C ARG A 591 12.14 3.14 -14.26
N ASP A 592 11.34 3.40 -15.28
CA ASP A 592 10.27 4.39 -15.22
C ASP A 592 9.18 3.89 -14.25
N THR A 593 9.47 3.98 -12.94
CA THR A 593 8.49 3.70 -11.89
C THR A 593 7.31 4.66 -12.00
N ILE A 594 7.53 5.84 -12.60
CA ILE A 594 6.49 6.79 -12.97
C ILE A 594 5.64 6.23 -14.13
N LYS A 595 6.23 5.55 -15.10
CA LYS A 595 5.44 4.84 -16.13
C LYS A 595 4.70 3.64 -15.55
N ALA A 596 5.26 2.89 -14.61
CA ALA A 596 4.53 1.81 -13.94
C ALA A 596 3.35 2.35 -13.10
N ILE A 597 3.49 3.49 -12.43
CA ILE A 597 2.42 4.15 -11.68
C ILE A 597 1.52 5.00 -12.60
N GLN A 598 2.03 5.53 -13.73
CA GLN A 598 1.24 6.24 -14.74
C GLN A 598 0.62 5.30 -15.77
N THR A 599 1.18 4.13 -16.04
CA THR A 599 0.51 3.03 -16.77
C THR A 599 -0.48 2.29 -15.87
N GLU A 600 -0.32 2.38 -14.55
CA GLU A 600 -1.40 2.06 -13.60
C GLU A 600 -2.49 3.16 -13.56
N ASN A 601 -2.22 4.40 -13.99
CA ASN A 601 -3.17 5.52 -14.13
C ASN A 601 -3.66 5.76 -15.58
N ILE A 602 -3.04 5.15 -16.57
CA ILE A 602 -3.56 5.04 -17.92
C ILE A 602 -4.10 3.62 -18.00
N GLY A 603 -5.43 3.53 -17.90
CA GLY A 603 -6.14 2.27 -17.91
C GLY A 603 -5.53 1.27 -18.85
N VAL A 604 -5.39 0.07 -18.32
CA VAL A 604 -5.21 -1.20 -19.01
C VAL A 604 -4.61 -1.01 -20.41
N GLU A 605 -3.27 -1.18 -20.54
CA GLU A 605 -2.71 -1.62 -21.80
C GLU A 605 -3.40 -2.96 -22.12
N TYR A 606 -4.51 -2.87 -22.84
CA TYR A 606 -5.05 -4.01 -23.55
C TYR A 606 -3.93 -4.47 -24.48
N LYS A 607 -3.25 -5.55 -24.14
CA LYS A 607 -2.52 -6.35 -25.11
C LYS A 607 -3.57 -6.94 -26.04
N LEU A 608 -4.12 -6.08 -26.87
CA LEU A 608 -4.70 -6.50 -28.13
C LEU A 608 -3.50 -6.99 -28.93
N GLU A 609 -3.43 -8.29 -29.14
CA GLU A 609 -2.26 -8.94 -29.77
C GLU A 609 -2.02 -8.48 -31.21
N LYS A 610 -2.94 -7.65 -31.77
CA LYS A 610 -2.82 -7.08 -33.12
C LYS A 610 -3.45 -5.69 -33.21
N GLU A 611 -2.75 -4.77 -33.81
CA GLU A 611 -3.22 -3.44 -34.22
C GLU A 611 -4.50 -3.49 -35.10
N GLU A 612 -4.69 -4.60 -35.82
CA GLU A 612 -5.88 -4.89 -36.61
C GLU A 612 -7.17 -5.04 -35.78
N ASP A 613 -7.09 -5.64 -34.60
CA ASP A 613 -8.24 -5.83 -33.70
C ASP A 613 -8.74 -4.49 -33.13
N ILE A 614 -7.83 -3.53 -32.88
CA ILE A 614 -8.17 -2.18 -32.40
C ILE A 614 -8.87 -1.38 -33.53
N LYS A 615 -8.36 -1.46 -34.76
CA LYS A 615 -8.94 -0.79 -35.91
C LYS A 615 -10.36 -1.30 -36.24
N GLU A 616 -10.56 -2.62 -36.13
CA GLU A 616 -11.90 -3.21 -36.33
C GLU A 616 -12.89 -2.73 -35.24
N MET A 617 -12.44 -2.60 -34.00
CA MET A 617 -13.24 -2.10 -32.89
C MET A 617 -13.60 -0.62 -33.07
N ILE A 618 -12.64 0.23 -33.47
CA ILE A 618 -12.85 1.65 -33.76
C ILE A 618 -13.92 1.80 -34.88
N ASN A 619 -13.83 1.02 -35.93
CA ASN A 619 -14.81 1.06 -37.01
C ASN A 619 -16.20 0.69 -36.49
N LYS A 620 -16.34 -0.38 -35.71
CA LYS A 620 -17.62 -0.80 -35.16
C LYS A 620 -18.24 0.25 -34.23
N LEU A 621 -17.43 0.82 -33.29
CA LEU A 621 -17.92 1.87 -32.41
C LEU A 621 -18.24 3.17 -33.16
N THR A 622 -17.57 3.44 -34.28
CA THR A 622 -17.88 4.58 -35.15
C THR A 622 -19.24 4.41 -35.81
N ASP A 623 -19.54 3.21 -36.30
CA ASP A 623 -20.85 2.90 -36.90
C ASP A 623 -21.97 3.00 -35.85
N GLU A 624 -21.76 2.47 -34.64
CA GLU A 624 -22.70 2.58 -33.52
C GLU A 624 -22.93 4.05 -33.11
N MET A 625 -21.85 4.84 -33.04
CA MET A 625 -21.92 6.29 -32.73
C MET A 625 -22.76 7.06 -33.77
N LEU A 626 -22.55 6.77 -35.04
CA LEU A 626 -23.32 7.39 -36.13
C LEU A 626 -24.80 6.96 -36.12
N GLU A 627 -25.07 5.71 -35.75
CA GLU A 627 -26.44 5.21 -35.58
C GLU A 627 -27.16 5.93 -34.41
N CYS A 628 -26.50 6.07 -33.24
CA CYS A 628 -27.02 6.83 -32.11
C CYS A 628 -27.25 8.30 -32.46
N ALA A 629 -26.30 8.92 -33.16
CA ALA A 629 -26.45 10.31 -33.64
C ALA A 629 -27.65 10.47 -34.60
N SER A 630 -27.88 9.50 -35.47
CA SER A 630 -29.04 9.51 -36.43
C SER A 630 -30.38 9.38 -35.69
N LYS A 631 -30.39 8.72 -34.52
CA LYS A 631 -31.57 8.58 -33.66
C LYS A 631 -31.73 9.74 -32.66
N MET A 632 -30.89 10.79 -32.75
CA MET A 632 -30.84 11.94 -31.86
C MET A 632 -30.46 11.59 -30.39
N GLU A 633 -29.80 10.45 -30.14
CA GLU A 633 -29.32 9.99 -28.86
C GLU A 633 -27.91 10.56 -28.59
N PHE A 634 -27.81 11.90 -28.44
CA PHE A 634 -26.53 12.62 -28.45
C PHE A 634 -25.63 12.32 -27.25
N GLU A 635 -26.17 11.97 -26.07
CA GLU A 635 -25.38 11.57 -24.92
C GLU A 635 -24.65 10.25 -25.17
N GLN A 636 -25.34 9.26 -25.74
CA GLN A 636 -24.74 7.97 -26.09
C GLN A 636 -23.70 8.10 -27.20
N ALA A 637 -24.00 8.93 -28.23
CA ALA A 637 -23.05 9.24 -29.28
C ALA A 637 -21.77 9.92 -28.73
N ALA A 638 -21.89 10.79 -27.73
CA ALA A 638 -20.75 11.42 -27.09
C ALA A 638 -19.88 10.43 -26.30
N GLU A 639 -20.49 9.48 -25.57
CA GLU A 639 -19.77 8.42 -24.84
C GLU A 639 -19.02 7.48 -25.80
N LEU A 640 -19.64 7.08 -26.90
CA LEU A 640 -18.99 6.26 -27.92
C LEU A 640 -17.82 6.99 -28.58
N ARG A 641 -17.97 8.30 -28.86
CA ARG A 641 -16.89 9.14 -29.39
C ARG A 641 -15.70 9.19 -28.44
N ASP A 642 -15.95 9.31 -27.14
CA ASP A 642 -14.87 9.39 -26.14
C ASP A 642 -14.16 8.04 -26.00
N LYS A 643 -14.87 6.91 -26.11
CA LYS A 643 -14.27 5.55 -26.21
C LYS A 643 -13.42 5.38 -27.48
N ILE A 644 -13.88 5.87 -28.63
CA ILE A 644 -13.12 5.84 -29.88
C ILE A 644 -11.80 6.59 -29.70
N LYS A 645 -11.82 7.79 -29.11
CA LYS A 645 -10.62 8.57 -28.84
C LYS A 645 -9.64 7.89 -27.88
N GLU A 646 -10.11 7.09 -26.94
CA GLU A 646 -9.25 6.29 -26.09
C GLU A 646 -8.58 5.15 -26.84
N LEU A 647 -9.32 4.47 -27.72
CA LEU A 647 -8.76 3.40 -28.55
C LEU A 647 -7.79 3.94 -29.62
N GLU A 648 -8.03 5.12 -30.19
CA GLU A 648 -7.11 5.78 -31.12
C GLU A 648 -5.76 6.15 -30.51
N LYS A 649 -5.70 6.34 -29.21
CA LYS A 649 -4.42 6.58 -28.49
C LYS A 649 -3.58 5.33 -28.31
N LEU A 650 -4.17 4.15 -28.53
CA LEU A 650 -3.52 2.85 -28.39
C LEU A 650 -2.93 2.32 -29.70
N ILE A 651 -3.19 2.99 -30.83
CA ILE A 651 -2.61 2.77 -32.15
C ILE A 651 -1.53 3.83 -32.42
#